data_642237fcc86b27cdad53239e63527c38
#
_entry.id   642237fcc86b27cdad53239e63527c38
#
_cell.length_a   1.000
_cell.length_b   1.000
_cell.length_c   1.000
_cell.angle_alpha   90.00
_cell.angle_beta   90.00
_cell.angle_gamma   90.00
#
_symmetry.space_group_name_H-M   'P 1'
#
loop_
_entity.id
_entity.type
_entity.pdbx_description
1 polymer ?
#
loop_
_entity_poly.entity_id
_entity_poly.type
_entity_poly.pdbx_seq_one_letter_code
_entity_poly.pdbx_strand_id
1 'polypeptide(L)'
;MKKRVIKIAALVVLFAAVLVISNVILNRGNDDQVVDMGDATLPRVSFMMGGQKINALSGYVDDMDIAAMRDTITPLESDGTLKMQIEKNDNQIREISYSVYSLDGTETYDKGTLKSAESEDVTLKLGKSLGDKIQEAVLQVSLVIGEEKEARKVNFYTRIEKADDITASQCLTFAQDFHTKAFNKTDVDSLNIYLEPGDESDNTTYQTVNIHSDISHIQWGTMQPQLLGDVRWSIKESNSVYTSLLANYRVSCVDDAGENAVYDIKEFFRVRIAGTTIYLLDYNRDMQEVFSENRSVIDEDGILLGVTPSDVPYETNEKETIAAFVESRNLWMYNKSSNELLNIFGFADADTTDERNLNDQHAVRIISMDNSGNLAFAVYGYMNRGEHEGEVGVGIYYFDVERNLIQEKAFIPSKKSYAIAADELGKMVYYNHAEEQLYVLADGTLYQVDLKKNKQTTLAENLKEGQYAVSDDGHLMAYQSEGDKSDGTVIQVMNLSSLETNTVEAASGEKISPLGFVNGDFIYGKMKSEDAGKKASGESITPMYELEIRNSKNKKVASYSFGDKGIYISDILIDDNMVTLNRVEKSGDIYNVTSQEFITNNEERKDTAIKTEVYTTALMEKQMRITFAEGAGDKSVKVIRPNQLASKNELEMVLADRSESVKYYVYGVGELAGIYDKASYAIQKAQQISGVVISSDQKYVWEKGNRDLAYSIEDVALSKEGEETSLEACERYMKTYDAQKVDLTGCTLDQVLYVINRGCPVIALTSADHAILLTGYTKNDITYIDPENGESQTVSISEMEGMVSGSGNTFIGYIK
;
A
#
# COMPACT_ATOMS: atom_id res chain seq x y z
N MET A 1 -16.85 76.81 14.50
CA MET A 1 -16.08 75.84 13.74
C MET A 1 -15.14 74.99 14.61
N LYS A 2 -14.27 75.57 15.43
CA LYS A 2 -13.31 74.77 16.30
C LYS A 2 -13.93 73.69 17.13
N LYS A 3 -15.08 73.88 17.81
CA LYS A 3 -15.74 72.86 18.64
C LYS A 3 -16.32 71.67 17.85
N ARG A 4 -16.71 71.86 16.56
CA ARG A 4 -17.16 70.74 15.67
C ARG A 4 -15.99 69.94 15.18
N VAL A 5 -14.89 70.62 14.82
CA VAL A 5 -13.66 69.88 14.38
C VAL A 5 -13.09 69.00 15.51
N ILE A 6 -13.08 69.54 16.78
CA ILE A 6 -12.63 68.79 17.94
C ILE A 6 -13.54 67.54 18.20
N LYS A 7 -14.86 67.64 18.03
CA LYS A 7 -15.80 66.52 18.18
C LYS A 7 -15.60 65.50 17.11
N ILE A 8 -15.36 65.85 15.85
CA ILE A 8 -15.09 64.90 14.75
C ILE A 8 -13.75 64.24 14.96
N ALA A 9 -12.71 64.95 15.37
CA ALA A 9 -11.42 64.36 15.70
C ALA A 9 -11.51 63.35 16.88
N ALA A 10 -12.26 63.70 17.91
CA ALA A 10 -12.49 62.78 19.05
C ALA A 10 -13.27 61.49 18.65
N LEU A 11 -14.26 61.63 17.71
CA LEU A 11 -15.00 60.49 17.19
C LEU A 11 -14.13 59.56 16.34
N VAL A 12 -13.24 60.13 15.52
CA VAL A 12 -12.29 59.38 14.69
C VAL A 12 -11.28 58.63 15.57
N VAL A 13 -10.78 59.32 16.61
CA VAL A 13 -9.86 58.65 17.59
C VAL A 13 -10.58 57.52 18.36
N LEU A 14 -11.83 57.77 18.77
CA LEU A 14 -12.63 56.74 19.46
C LEU A 14 -12.91 55.56 18.51
N PHE A 15 -13.25 55.78 17.26
CA PHE A 15 -13.47 54.74 16.25
C PHE A 15 -12.19 53.98 15.98
N ALA A 16 -11.05 54.64 15.82
CA ALA A 16 -9.76 53.97 15.65
C ALA A 16 -9.38 53.15 16.90
N ALA A 17 -9.64 53.63 18.09
CA ALA A 17 -9.41 52.93 19.34
C ALA A 17 -10.31 51.69 19.45
N VAL A 18 -11.60 51.78 19.08
CA VAL A 18 -12.51 50.62 19.07
C VAL A 18 -12.07 49.59 18.02
N LEU A 19 -11.63 50.03 16.83
CA LEU A 19 -11.09 49.12 15.81
C LEU A 19 -9.85 48.37 16.32
N VAL A 20 -8.89 49.08 16.93
CA VAL A 20 -7.68 48.45 17.47
C VAL A 20 -8.03 47.49 18.61
N ILE A 21 -8.93 47.89 19.54
CA ILE A 21 -9.36 47.05 20.65
C ILE A 21 -10.13 45.79 20.13
N SER A 22 -11.02 45.96 19.16
CA SER A 22 -11.74 44.86 18.52
C SER A 22 -10.76 43.93 17.81
N ASN A 23 -9.79 44.45 17.08
CA ASN A 23 -8.77 43.66 16.41
C ASN A 23 -7.91 42.86 17.43
N VAL A 24 -7.51 43.51 18.53
CA VAL A 24 -6.75 42.83 19.60
C VAL A 24 -7.60 41.76 20.32
N ILE A 25 -8.90 42.03 20.51
CA ILE A 25 -9.79 41.05 21.18
C ILE A 25 -10.13 39.88 20.25
N LEU A 26 -10.40 40.17 18.98
CA LEU A 26 -10.71 39.12 17.98
C LEU A 26 -9.48 38.28 17.63
N ASN A 27 -8.29 38.86 17.68
CA ASN A 27 -7.03 38.15 17.40
C ASN A 27 -6.29 37.67 18.67
N ARG A 28 -6.90 37.78 19.85
CA ARG A 28 -6.29 37.27 21.09
C ARG A 28 -6.25 35.73 21.07
N GLY A 29 -5.08 35.21 20.84
CA GLY A 29 -4.84 33.75 20.77
C GLY A 29 -4.80 33.19 19.36
N ASN A 30 -4.87 34.03 18.33
CA ASN A 30 -4.67 33.63 16.94
C ASN A 30 -3.21 33.96 16.56
N ASP A 31 -2.29 33.10 16.95
CA ASP A 31 -0.93 33.07 16.40
C ASP A 31 -0.89 32.33 15.05
N ASP A 32 -2.05 31.97 14.52
CA ASP A 32 -2.23 31.22 13.30
C ASP A 32 -1.82 32.08 12.09
N GLN A 33 -0.89 31.60 11.31
CA GLN A 33 -0.50 32.22 10.03
C GLN A 33 -1.16 31.44 8.89
N VAL A 34 -1.85 32.15 8.00
CA VAL A 34 -2.32 31.55 6.74
C VAL A 34 -1.10 31.38 5.84
N VAL A 35 -0.82 30.13 5.44
CA VAL A 35 0.30 29.77 4.59
C VAL A 35 -0.24 29.09 3.34
N ASP A 36 0.26 29.48 2.18
CA ASP A 36 0.14 28.70 0.96
C ASP A 36 1.21 27.61 1.00
N MET A 37 0.86 26.37 0.63
CA MET A 37 1.84 25.28 0.57
C MET A 37 3.02 25.58 -0.36
N GLY A 38 2.85 26.47 -1.34
CA GLY A 38 3.85 26.76 -2.35
C GLY A 38 4.12 25.56 -3.28
N ASP A 39 5.13 25.68 -4.10
CA ASP A 39 5.60 24.61 -4.97
C ASP A 39 6.61 23.71 -4.25
N ALA A 40 6.79 22.49 -4.75
CA ALA A 40 7.83 21.57 -4.29
C ALA A 40 9.22 22.18 -4.51
N THR A 41 10.06 22.18 -3.48
CA THR A 41 11.35 22.91 -3.45
C THR A 41 12.56 21.99 -3.47
N LEU A 42 12.42 20.72 -3.08
CA LEU A 42 13.53 19.78 -2.97
C LEU A 42 14.13 19.42 -4.33
N PRO A 43 15.46 19.16 -4.40
CA PRO A 43 16.09 18.62 -5.60
C PRO A 43 15.61 17.21 -5.89
N ARG A 44 15.85 16.73 -7.13
CA ARG A 44 15.61 15.36 -7.55
C ARG A 44 16.91 14.72 -8.05
N VAL A 45 16.97 13.40 -7.92
CA VAL A 45 18.08 12.58 -8.43
C VAL A 45 17.50 11.55 -9.38
N SER A 46 18.11 11.41 -10.55
CA SER A 46 17.82 10.37 -11.52
C SER A 46 19.08 9.68 -11.99
N PHE A 47 18.95 8.52 -12.62
CA PHE A 47 20.07 7.75 -13.10
C PHE A 47 20.04 7.60 -14.62
N MET A 48 21.20 7.32 -15.20
CA MET A 48 21.35 7.13 -16.65
C MET A 48 21.76 5.68 -16.95
N MET A 49 20.99 5.01 -17.78
CA MET A 49 21.27 3.66 -18.27
C MET A 49 21.15 3.62 -19.80
N GLY A 50 22.22 3.21 -20.49
CA GLY A 50 22.22 3.20 -21.95
C GLY A 50 21.96 4.57 -22.60
N GLY A 51 22.23 5.66 -21.88
CA GLY A 51 21.94 7.04 -22.36
C GLY A 51 20.50 7.50 -22.09
N GLN A 52 19.68 6.71 -21.42
CA GLN A 52 18.29 6.98 -21.04
C GLN A 52 18.19 7.37 -19.58
N LYS A 53 17.35 8.36 -19.26
CA LYS A 53 17.02 8.76 -17.88
C LYS A 53 16.05 7.76 -17.28
N ILE A 54 16.39 7.23 -16.11
CA ILE A 54 15.56 6.28 -15.35
C ILE A 54 15.53 6.63 -13.86
N ASN A 55 14.58 6.03 -13.13
CA ASN A 55 14.53 6.07 -11.66
C ASN A 55 14.69 7.48 -11.10
N ALA A 56 13.79 8.40 -11.49
CA ALA A 56 13.75 9.73 -10.90
C ALA A 56 13.23 9.65 -9.45
N LEU A 57 14.10 9.96 -8.49
CA LEU A 57 13.84 9.83 -7.06
C LEU A 57 13.45 11.15 -6.42
N SER A 58 12.49 11.11 -5.52
CA SER A 58 12.15 12.20 -4.60
C SER A 58 13.10 12.20 -3.39
N GLY A 59 13.36 13.36 -2.82
CA GLY A 59 14.26 13.52 -1.69
C GLY A 59 13.55 13.42 -0.35
N TYR A 60 14.18 12.75 0.62
CA TYR A 60 13.71 12.63 1.99
C TYR A 60 14.58 13.51 2.90
N VAL A 61 13.93 14.29 3.77
CA VAL A 61 14.66 15.15 4.73
C VAL A 61 15.10 14.41 5.99
N ASP A 62 14.50 13.24 6.23
CA ASP A 62 14.88 12.32 7.30
C ASP A 62 15.78 11.18 6.80
N ASP A 63 16.47 10.53 7.75
CA ASP A 63 17.15 9.26 7.51
C ASP A 63 16.11 8.13 7.60
N MET A 64 15.79 7.51 6.44
CA MET A 64 14.78 6.48 6.32
C MET A 64 15.31 5.11 6.76
N ASP A 65 14.40 4.21 7.12
CA ASP A 65 14.71 2.79 7.33
C ASP A 65 15.11 2.13 6.01
N ILE A 66 16.35 1.67 5.92
CA ILE A 66 16.91 1.09 4.70
C ILE A 66 16.10 -0.10 4.21
N ALA A 67 15.64 -0.97 5.12
CA ALA A 67 14.85 -2.15 4.77
C ALA A 67 13.48 -1.78 4.16
N ALA A 68 12.99 -0.57 4.41
CA ALA A 68 11.72 -0.09 3.85
C ALA A 68 11.87 0.60 2.48
N MET A 69 13.10 0.82 1.98
CA MET A 69 13.37 1.63 0.78
C MET A 69 13.62 0.75 -0.46
N ARG A 70 12.54 0.10 -0.95
CA ARG A 70 12.60 -0.89 -2.05
C ARG A 70 11.93 -0.44 -3.35
N ASP A 71 11.59 0.80 -3.53
CA ASP A 71 10.77 1.23 -4.69
C ASP A 71 11.42 0.95 -6.05
N THR A 72 12.70 1.27 -6.22
CA THR A 72 13.42 1.13 -7.50
C THR A 72 14.70 0.31 -7.36
N ILE A 73 15.15 -0.25 -8.50
CA ILE A 73 16.45 -0.87 -8.63
C ILE A 73 17.20 -0.25 -9.82
N THR A 74 18.49 0.04 -9.64
CA THR A 74 19.34 0.67 -10.67
C THR A 74 20.54 -0.22 -10.96
N PRO A 75 20.56 -0.91 -12.13
CA PRO A 75 21.72 -1.70 -12.53
C PRO A 75 22.96 -0.83 -12.72
N LEU A 76 24.10 -1.31 -12.21
CA LEU A 76 25.39 -0.67 -12.47
C LEU A 76 25.81 -0.90 -13.92
N GLU A 77 26.61 0.01 -14.48
CA GLU A 77 27.30 -0.25 -15.74
C GLU A 77 28.31 -1.40 -15.56
N SER A 78 28.69 -2.05 -16.64
CA SER A 78 29.62 -3.21 -16.60
C SER A 78 30.96 -2.93 -15.97
N ASP A 79 31.40 -1.67 -15.93
CA ASP A 79 32.63 -1.21 -15.24
C ASP A 79 32.41 -0.87 -13.76
N GLY A 80 31.18 -1.13 -13.24
CA GLY A 80 30.79 -0.84 -11.86
C GLY A 80 30.54 0.64 -11.57
N THR A 81 30.34 1.45 -12.60
CA THR A 81 29.98 2.85 -12.44
C THR A 81 28.46 3.06 -12.46
N LEU A 82 28.03 4.16 -11.85
CA LEU A 82 26.66 4.62 -11.86
C LEU A 82 26.64 6.11 -12.19
N LYS A 83 26.00 6.47 -13.29
CA LYS A 83 25.82 7.86 -13.69
C LYS A 83 24.51 8.37 -13.13
N MET A 84 24.54 9.48 -12.41
CA MET A 84 23.35 10.15 -11.91
C MET A 84 23.28 11.59 -12.39
N GLN A 85 22.07 12.11 -12.50
CA GLN A 85 21.75 13.48 -12.82
C GLN A 85 20.99 14.11 -11.65
N ILE A 86 21.38 15.33 -11.29
CA ILE A 86 20.79 16.08 -10.17
C ILE A 86 20.06 17.30 -10.72
N GLU A 87 18.74 17.32 -10.54
CA GLU A 87 17.90 18.49 -10.79
C GLU A 87 17.85 19.34 -9.53
N LYS A 88 18.56 20.46 -9.52
CA LYS A 88 18.82 21.26 -8.31
C LYS A 88 17.62 22.00 -7.78
N ASN A 89 16.64 22.34 -8.64
CA ASN A 89 15.47 23.13 -8.29
C ASN A 89 15.84 24.40 -7.48
N ASP A 90 16.73 25.25 -8.05
CA ASP A 90 17.25 26.47 -7.45
C ASP A 90 18.05 26.29 -6.15
N ASN A 91 18.27 25.05 -5.69
CA ASN A 91 19.05 24.75 -4.50
C ASN A 91 20.56 24.84 -4.80
N GLN A 92 21.30 25.44 -3.86
CA GLN A 92 22.76 25.36 -3.84
C GLN A 92 23.20 24.03 -3.20
N ILE A 93 23.81 23.13 -3.97
CA ILE A 93 24.36 21.89 -3.46
C ILE A 93 25.77 22.14 -2.96
N ARG A 94 26.02 21.84 -1.70
CA ARG A 94 27.29 22.04 -1.00
C ARG A 94 28.15 20.76 -0.94
N GLU A 95 27.49 19.64 -0.72
CA GLU A 95 28.13 18.35 -0.57
C GLU A 95 27.23 17.26 -1.15
N ILE A 96 27.84 16.28 -1.78
CA ILE A 96 27.23 15.03 -2.21
C ILE A 96 27.97 13.92 -1.49
N SER A 97 27.24 13.09 -0.78
CA SER A 97 27.77 11.87 -0.18
C SER A 97 26.94 10.67 -0.54
N TYR A 98 27.49 9.48 -0.39
CA TYR A 98 26.77 8.24 -0.60
C TYR A 98 27.17 7.19 0.43
N SER A 99 26.24 6.26 0.68
CA SER A 99 26.46 5.06 1.45
C SER A 99 25.78 3.87 0.75
N VAL A 100 26.43 2.71 0.83
CA VAL A 100 25.91 1.45 0.28
C VAL A 100 25.67 0.49 1.44
N TYR A 101 24.44 0.02 1.59
CA TYR A 101 24.01 -0.83 2.69
C TYR A 101 23.58 -2.21 2.20
N SER A 102 23.61 -3.20 3.11
CA SER A 102 22.86 -4.45 2.92
C SER A 102 21.36 -4.15 2.76
N LEU A 103 20.60 -5.06 2.15
CA LEU A 103 19.15 -4.87 1.93
C LEU A 103 18.38 -4.64 3.23
N ASP A 104 18.79 -5.29 4.31
CA ASP A 104 18.23 -5.15 5.65
C ASP A 104 18.80 -3.97 6.46
N GLY A 105 19.72 -3.19 5.87
CA GLY A 105 20.35 -2.02 6.50
C GLY A 105 21.31 -2.33 7.64
N THR A 106 21.60 -3.58 7.95
CA THR A 106 22.42 -3.97 9.11
C THR A 106 23.92 -3.77 8.86
N GLU A 107 24.37 -3.83 7.60
CA GLU A 107 25.76 -3.67 7.20
C GLU A 107 25.95 -2.48 6.26
N THR A 108 27.07 -1.78 6.40
CA THR A 108 27.48 -0.74 5.45
C THR A 108 28.67 -1.27 4.64
N TYR A 109 28.47 -1.44 3.33
CA TYR A 109 29.49 -1.98 2.43
C TYR A 109 30.48 -0.91 1.95
N ASP A 110 30.00 0.31 1.72
CA ASP A 110 30.83 1.43 1.26
C ASP A 110 30.20 2.78 1.62
N LYS A 111 31.05 3.81 1.64
CA LYS A 111 30.62 5.21 1.77
C LYS A 111 31.65 6.14 1.18
N GLY A 112 31.19 7.27 0.66
CA GLY A 112 32.08 8.28 0.09
C GLY A 112 31.48 9.66 0.07
N THR A 113 32.34 10.65 -0.08
CA THR A 113 31.93 12.06 -0.22
C THR A 113 32.61 12.65 -1.46
N LEU A 114 31.80 13.32 -2.27
CA LEU A 114 32.26 14.07 -3.43
C LEU A 114 32.24 15.55 -3.07
N LYS A 115 33.36 16.22 -3.25
CA LYS A 115 33.44 17.67 -3.01
C LYS A 115 32.65 18.38 -4.10
N SER A 116 31.71 19.23 -3.71
CA SER A 116 30.80 20.07 -4.49
C SER A 116 30.73 19.78 -5.99
N ALA A 117 29.57 19.26 -6.45
CA ALA A 117 29.33 19.13 -7.87
C ALA A 117 28.89 20.48 -8.42
N GLU A 118 29.78 21.17 -9.17
CA GLU A 118 29.37 22.25 -10.06
C GLU A 118 28.51 21.71 -11.20
N SER A 119 28.74 20.44 -11.59
CA SER A 119 27.99 19.72 -12.63
C SER A 119 26.73 19.07 -12.05
N GLU A 120 25.65 19.04 -12.85
CA GLU A 120 24.43 18.29 -12.58
C GLU A 120 24.65 16.79 -12.82
N ASP A 121 25.62 16.43 -13.68
CA ASP A 121 25.99 15.05 -13.98
C ASP A 121 27.13 14.58 -13.07
N VAL A 122 26.89 13.48 -12.36
CA VAL A 122 27.80 12.88 -11.39
C VAL A 122 27.99 11.41 -11.69
N THR A 123 29.21 10.90 -11.56
CA THR A 123 29.51 9.47 -11.72
C THR A 123 30.04 8.90 -10.42
N LEU A 124 29.35 7.90 -9.88
CA LEU A 124 29.77 7.11 -8.73
C LEU A 124 30.51 5.84 -9.21
N LYS A 125 31.51 5.40 -8.43
CA LYS A 125 32.30 4.18 -8.74
C LYS A 125 32.05 3.16 -7.64
N LEU A 126 31.05 2.31 -7.84
CA LEU A 126 30.48 1.40 -6.84
C LEU A 126 30.86 -0.08 -7.06
N GLY A 127 31.53 -0.42 -8.19
CA GLY A 127 31.82 -1.81 -8.55
C GLY A 127 32.72 -2.57 -7.55
N LYS A 128 33.52 -1.87 -6.76
CA LYS A 128 34.31 -2.47 -5.68
C LYS A 128 33.52 -2.65 -4.38
N SER A 129 32.48 -1.89 -4.20
CA SER A 129 31.65 -1.87 -2.99
C SER A 129 30.84 -3.15 -2.83
N LEU A 130 30.37 -3.72 -3.95
CA LEU A 130 29.56 -4.94 -3.94
C LEU A 130 30.39 -6.23 -3.83
N GLY A 131 31.73 -6.18 -4.13
CA GLY A 131 32.56 -7.39 -4.12
C GLY A 131 32.02 -8.50 -5.04
N ASP A 132 32.48 -9.74 -4.88
CA ASP A 132 32.08 -10.86 -5.75
C ASP A 132 30.84 -11.60 -5.26
N LYS A 133 30.42 -11.40 -4.02
CA LYS A 133 29.33 -12.15 -3.36
C LYS A 133 28.04 -11.39 -3.26
N ILE A 134 28.07 -10.05 -3.32
CA ILE A 134 26.91 -9.20 -3.15
C ILE A 134 26.35 -8.90 -4.53
N GLN A 135 25.13 -9.34 -4.79
CA GLN A 135 24.44 -9.10 -6.05
C GLN A 135 23.60 -7.83 -6.01
N GLU A 136 22.98 -7.54 -4.88
CA GLU A 136 22.06 -6.43 -4.68
C GLU A 136 22.35 -5.72 -3.35
N ALA A 137 22.20 -4.39 -3.32
CA ALA A 137 22.41 -3.55 -2.14
C ALA A 137 21.51 -2.30 -2.23
N VAL A 138 21.41 -1.53 -1.14
CA VAL A 138 20.73 -0.23 -1.14
C VAL A 138 21.75 0.90 -1.21
N LEU A 139 21.62 1.75 -2.20
CA LEU A 139 22.36 3.00 -2.33
C LEU A 139 21.55 4.15 -1.74
N GLN A 140 22.12 4.82 -0.75
CA GLN A 140 21.68 6.13 -0.28
C GLN A 140 22.59 7.20 -0.88
N VAL A 141 22.01 8.17 -1.58
CA VAL A 141 22.68 9.41 -1.99
C VAL A 141 22.18 10.53 -1.10
N SER A 142 23.07 11.33 -0.55
CA SER A 142 22.72 12.47 0.30
C SER A 142 23.27 13.76 -0.27
N LEU A 143 22.41 14.76 -0.37
CA LEU A 143 22.77 16.12 -0.78
C LEU A 143 22.64 17.05 0.43
N VAL A 144 23.67 17.86 0.69
CA VAL A 144 23.56 18.99 1.62
C VAL A 144 23.24 20.23 0.80
N ILE A 145 22.07 20.79 1.02
CA ILE A 145 21.52 21.94 0.28
C ILE A 145 21.37 23.18 1.17
N GLY A 146 21.31 24.36 0.56
CA GLY A 146 21.10 25.63 1.25
C GLY A 146 22.37 26.34 1.70
N GLU A 147 22.23 27.50 2.38
CA GLU A 147 23.34 28.27 2.93
C GLU A 147 23.83 27.68 4.27
N GLU A 148 25.06 28.06 4.72
CA GLU A 148 25.72 27.46 5.89
C GLU A 148 24.89 27.39 7.18
N LYS A 149 24.03 28.35 7.41
CA LYS A 149 23.24 28.43 8.64
C LYS A 149 21.87 27.74 8.53
N GLU A 150 21.47 27.43 7.30
CA GLU A 150 20.19 26.83 6.97
C GLU A 150 20.38 25.56 6.13
N ALA A 151 21.59 24.98 6.20
CA ALA A 151 21.89 23.78 5.45
C ALA A 151 21.09 22.60 5.98
N ARG A 152 20.40 21.92 5.06
CA ARG A 152 19.66 20.68 5.35
C ARG A 152 20.17 19.54 4.49
N LYS A 153 20.08 18.32 5.01
CA LYS A 153 20.41 17.08 4.31
C LYS A 153 19.17 16.54 3.63
N VAL A 154 19.32 16.11 2.37
CA VAL A 154 18.25 15.45 1.61
C VAL A 154 18.78 14.13 1.10
N ASN A 155 18.06 13.03 1.38
CA ASN A 155 18.45 11.67 1.10
C ASN A 155 17.63 11.08 -0.05
N PHE A 156 18.26 10.26 -0.88
CA PHE A 156 17.64 9.56 -2.01
C PHE A 156 18.03 8.09 -1.94
N TYR A 157 17.10 7.18 -2.20
CA TYR A 157 17.32 5.76 -2.03
C TYR A 157 16.93 4.99 -3.28
N THR A 158 17.80 4.06 -3.70
CA THR A 158 17.52 3.06 -4.73
C THR A 158 18.30 1.80 -4.43
N ARG A 159 17.77 0.65 -4.79
CA ARG A 159 18.55 -0.57 -4.82
C ARG A 159 19.54 -0.49 -5.99
N ILE A 160 20.67 -1.11 -5.88
CA ILE A 160 21.66 -1.27 -6.95
C ILE A 160 21.99 -2.74 -7.12
N GLU A 161 22.27 -3.15 -8.34
CA GLU A 161 22.64 -4.52 -8.68
C GLU A 161 23.82 -4.56 -9.65
N LYS A 162 24.54 -5.69 -9.68
CA LYS A 162 25.61 -5.91 -10.64
C LYS A 162 25.04 -6.16 -12.03
N ALA A 163 25.75 -5.66 -13.05
CA ALA A 163 25.35 -5.78 -14.45
C ALA A 163 25.61 -7.18 -15.06
N ASP A 164 26.24 -8.10 -14.36
CA ASP A 164 26.59 -9.41 -14.90
C ASP A 164 25.30 -10.20 -15.23
N ASP A 165 25.16 -10.57 -16.51
CA ASP A 165 24.01 -11.29 -17.07
C ASP A 165 22.67 -10.55 -17.02
N ILE A 166 22.64 -9.25 -16.72
CA ILE A 166 21.44 -8.44 -16.67
C ILE A 166 21.15 -7.79 -18.01
N THR A 167 19.91 -7.95 -18.48
CA THR A 167 19.45 -7.41 -19.76
C THR A 167 18.58 -6.17 -19.64
N ALA A 168 18.62 -5.47 -18.48
CA ALA A 168 17.74 -4.36 -18.16
C ALA A 168 17.70 -3.24 -19.22
N SER A 169 18.87 -2.85 -19.76
CA SER A 169 18.93 -1.83 -20.83
C SER A 169 18.23 -2.26 -22.12
N GLN A 170 18.33 -3.54 -22.47
CA GLN A 170 17.65 -4.09 -23.64
C GLN A 170 16.14 -4.22 -23.39
N CYS A 171 15.73 -4.61 -22.17
CA CYS A 171 14.35 -4.67 -21.76
C CYS A 171 13.71 -3.26 -21.81
N LEU A 172 14.42 -2.23 -21.32
CA LEU A 172 13.96 -0.84 -21.40
C LEU A 172 13.79 -0.40 -22.85
N THR A 173 14.76 -0.71 -23.73
CA THR A 173 14.67 -0.37 -25.16
C THR A 173 13.46 -1.02 -25.81
N PHE A 174 13.17 -2.28 -25.48
CA PHE A 174 11.98 -2.98 -25.97
C PHE A 174 10.68 -2.33 -25.47
N ALA A 175 10.59 -2.03 -24.17
CA ALA A 175 9.40 -1.41 -23.59
C ALA A 175 9.12 -0.02 -24.19
N GLN A 176 10.17 0.76 -24.45
CA GLN A 176 10.05 2.06 -25.13
C GLN A 176 9.61 1.94 -26.58
N ASP A 177 10.10 0.94 -27.33
CA ASP A 177 9.67 0.67 -28.69
C ASP A 177 8.19 0.23 -28.72
N PHE A 178 7.80 -0.67 -27.80
CA PHE A 178 6.42 -1.11 -27.65
C PHE A 178 5.48 0.07 -27.37
N HIS A 179 5.80 0.86 -26.33
CA HIS A 179 5.07 2.07 -25.98
C HIS A 179 4.93 3.02 -27.19
N THR A 180 6.05 3.31 -27.85
CA THR A 180 6.09 4.25 -28.98
C THR A 180 5.20 3.79 -30.14
N LYS A 181 5.24 2.49 -30.47
CA LYS A 181 4.41 1.90 -31.54
C LYS A 181 2.93 1.94 -31.18
N ALA A 182 2.57 1.53 -29.96
CA ALA A 182 1.20 1.55 -29.45
C ALA A 182 0.63 2.97 -29.40
N PHE A 183 1.40 3.91 -28.84
CA PHE A 183 1.01 5.30 -28.67
C PHE A 183 0.82 6.04 -30.00
N ASN A 184 1.79 5.91 -30.89
CA ASN A 184 1.77 6.56 -32.22
C ASN A 184 0.96 5.78 -33.26
N LYS A 185 0.41 4.61 -32.93
CA LYS A 185 -0.33 3.72 -33.83
C LYS A 185 0.48 3.35 -35.12
N THR A 186 1.77 3.11 -34.90
CA THR A 186 2.71 2.79 -36.02
C THR A 186 3.25 1.38 -35.82
N ASP A 187 3.29 0.59 -36.91
CA ASP A 187 3.79 -0.79 -36.93
C ASP A 187 3.19 -1.68 -35.79
N VAL A 188 1.92 -1.42 -35.48
CA VAL A 188 1.21 -2.07 -34.32
C VAL A 188 1.08 -3.58 -34.55
N ASP A 189 0.97 -4.03 -35.80
CA ASP A 189 0.88 -5.47 -36.12
C ASP A 189 2.08 -6.26 -35.61
N SER A 190 3.25 -5.62 -35.49
CA SER A 190 4.45 -6.24 -34.95
C SER A 190 4.35 -6.53 -33.45
N LEU A 191 3.40 -5.93 -32.75
CA LEU A 191 3.17 -6.12 -31.29
C LEU A 191 2.36 -7.39 -31.00
N ASN A 192 1.57 -7.89 -31.97
CA ASN A 192 0.69 -9.06 -31.78
C ASN A 192 1.43 -10.32 -31.29
N ILE A 193 2.69 -10.48 -31.66
CA ILE A 193 3.49 -11.65 -31.25
C ILE A 193 3.83 -11.68 -29.77
N TYR A 194 3.66 -10.57 -29.07
CA TYR A 194 3.95 -10.42 -27.63
C TYR A 194 2.68 -10.45 -26.77
N LEU A 195 1.49 -10.42 -27.38
CA LEU A 195 0.22 -10.37 -26.71
C LEU A 195 -0.43 -11.75 -26.64
N GLU A 196 -1.27 -11.96 -25.64
CA GLU A 196 -2.03 -13.19 -25.38
C GLU A 196 -3.54 -12.86 -25.33
N PRO A 197 -4.15 -12.34 -26.42
CA PRO A 197 -5.54 -11.91 -26.39
C PRO A 197 -6.48 -13.06 -26.04
N GLY A 198 -7.44 -12.81 -25.14
CA GLY A 198 -8.35 -13.82 -24.63
C GLY A 198 -9.42 -13.27 -23.71
N ASP A 199 -10.16 -14.18 -23.09
CA ASP A 199 -11.28 -13.84 -22.20
C ASP A 199 -10.84 -13.28 -20.82
N GLU A 200 -9.55 -13.24 -20.53
CA GLU A 200 -8.99 -12.69 -19.28
C GLU A 200 -8.95 -11.14 -19.28
N SER A 201 -9.32 -10.51 -20.40
CA SER A 201 -9.55 -9.07 -20.49
C SER A 201 -10.97 -8.81 -20.97
N ASP A 202 -11.66 -7.85 -20.35
CA ASP A 202 -13.05 -7.54 -20.73
C ASP A 202 -13.15 -6.73 -22.04
N ASN A 203 -12.06 -6.09 -22.50
CA ASN A 203 -11.98 -5.24 -23.69
C ASN A 203 -13.12 -4.21 -23.80
N THR A 204 -13.75 -3.80 -22.67
CA THR A 204 -14.89 -2.89 -22.63
C THR A 204 -14.52 -1.52 -22.05
N THR A 205 -13.30 -1.33 -21.59
CA THR A 205 -12.81 -0.06 -21.01
C THR A 205 -11.36 0.19 -21.35
N TYR A 206 -10.96 1.45 -21.37
CA TYR A 206 -9.56 1.86 -21.45
C TYR A 206 -8.93 2.07 -20.04
N GLN A 207 -9.71 1.92 -18.96
CA GLN A 207 -9.22 2.07 -17.60
C GLN A 207 -8.06 1.11 -17.32
N THR A 208 -8.21 -0.16 -17.65
CA THR A 208 -7.14 -1.16 -17.56
C THR A 208 -7.03 -1.93 -18.87
N VAL A 209 -5.86 -1.89 -19.46
CA VAL A 209 -5.49 -2.63 -20.67
C VAL A 209 -4.31 -3.51 -20.32
N ASN A 210 -4.38 -4.81 -20.59
CA ASN A 210 -3.36 -5.78 -20.18
C ASN A 210 -2.88 -6.67 -21.35
N ILE A 211 -2.00 -7.63 -21.07
CA ILE A 211 -1.42 -8.54 -22.07
C ILE A 211 -2.49 -9.36 -22.80
N HIS A 212 -3.66 -9.59 -22.20
CA HIS A 212 -4.79 -10.33 -22.79
C HIS A 212 -5.76 -9.43 -23.57
N SER A 213 -5.50 -8.12 -23.61
CA SER A 213 -6.33 -7.17 -24.35
C SER A 213 -6.13 -7.27 -25.85
N ASP A 214 -7.18 -6.91 -26.61
CA ASP A 214 -7.11 -6.79 -28.06
C ASP A 214 -6.14 -5.69 -28.47
N ILE A 215 -5.48 -5.88 -29.61
CA ILE A 215 -4.55 -4.90 -30.18
C ILE A 215 -5.18 -3.51 -30.38
N SER A 216 -6.50 -3.45 -30.60
CA SER A 216 -7.23 -2.19 -30.67
C SER A 216 -7.19 -1.39 -29.38
N HIS A 217 -7.29 -2.06 -28.20
CA HIS A 217 -7.17 -1.42 -26.90
C HIS A 217 -5.72 -1.05 -26.59
N ILE A 218 -4.76 -1.92 -26.93
CA ILE A 218 -3.33 -1.63 -26.81
C ILE A 218 -2.97 -0.31 -27.51
N GLN A 219 -3.44 -0.11 -28.74
CA GLN A 219 -3.20 1.09 -29.55
C GLN A 219 -4.18 2.24 -29.29
N TRP A 220 -4.84 2.29 -28.12
CA TRP A 220 -5.74 3.38 -27.74
C TRP A 220 -7.04 3.48 -28.56
N GLY A 221 -7.46 2.46 -29.27
CA GLY A 221 -8.70 2.42 -30.02
C GLY A 221 -8.93 3.68 -30.89
N THR A 222 -10.04 4.35 -30.65
CA THR A 222 -10.40 5.62 -31.32
C THR A 222 -9.82 6.86 -30.66
N MET A 223 -9.31 6.75 -29.43
CA MET A 223 -8.67 7.85 -28.71
C MET A 223 -7.45 8.40 -29.45
N GLN A 224 -7.20 9.69 -29.33
CA GLN A 224 -6.06 10.39 -29.92
C GLN A 224 -5.25 11.06 -28.80
N PRO A 225 -4.54 10.30 -27.96
CA PRO A 225 -3.82 10.87 -26.84
C PRO A 225 -2.69 11.78 -27.31
N GLN A 226 -2.53 12.89 -26.58
CA GLN A 226 -1.42 13.83 -26.74
C GLN A 226 -0.60 13.80 -25.46
N LEU A 227 0.69 13.50 -25.57
CA LEU A 227 1.59 13.44 -24.41
C LEU A 227 1.73 14.82 -23.76
N LEU A 228 1.59 14.91 -22.44
CA LEU A 228 1.84 16.08 -21.62
C LEU A 228 3.10 15.85 -20.77
N GLY A 229 4.17 16.60 -21.08
CA GLY A 229 5.48 16.37 -20.47
C GLY A 229 6.21 15.15 -21.02
N ASP A 230 7.05 14.55 -20.21
CA ASP A 230 7.88 13.41 -20.57
C ASP A 230 7.37 12.08 -19.99
N VAL A 231 7.69 10.96 -20.66
CA VAL A 231 7.47 9.61 -20.11
C VAL A 231 8.57 9.29 -19.10
N ARG A 232 8.20 9.08 -17.86
CA ARG A 232 9.12 8.77 -16.74
C ARG A 232 9.25 7.27 -16.58
N TRP A 233 10.44 6.75 -16.87
CA TRP A 233 10.75 5.33 -16.79
C TRP A 233 11.41 4.96 -15.46
N SER A 234 10.93 3.91 -14.82
CA SER A 234 11.56 3.33 -13.64
C SER A 234 11.71 1.82 -13.75
N ILE A 235 12.80 1.28 -13.20
CA ILE A 235 13.02 -0.15 -13.06
C ILE A 235 12.58 -0.53 -11.65
N LYS A 236 11.63 -1.47 -11.56
CA LYS A 236 11.03 -1.88 -10.29
C LYS A 236 11.64 -3.16 -9.74
N GLU A 237 11.89 -4.13 -10.61
CA GLU A 237 12.63 -5.36 -10.33
C GLU A 237 13.53 -5.70 -11.51
N SER A 238 14.70 -6.23 -11.22
CA SER A 238 15.64 -6.69 -12.23
C SER A 238 16.45 -7.85 -11.69
N ASN A 239 16.70 -8.84 -12.53
CA ASN A 239 17.55 -9.97 -12.25
C ASN A 239 18.01 -10.64 -13.58
N SER A 240 18.72 -11.75 -13.51
CA SER A 240 19.18 -12.49 -14.69
C SER A 240 18.06 -13.13 -15.53
N VAL A 241 16.82 -13.17 -15.02
CA VAL A 241 15.68 -13.80 -15.69
C VAL A 241 14.79 -12.78 -16.38
N TYR A 242 14.46 -11.67 -15.73
CA TYR A 242 13.56 -10.64 -16.26
C TYR A 242 13.88 -9.26 -15.69
N THR A 243 13.28 -8.24 -16.30
CA THR A 243 13.24 -6.87 -15.79
C THR A 243 11.80 -6.38 -15.78
N SER A 244 11.34 -5.81 -14.68
CA SER A 244 10.06 -5.14 -14.53
C SER A 244 10.25 -3.62 -14.62
N LEU A 245 9.48 -2.98 -15.49
CA LEU A 245 9.59 -1.56 -15.84
C LEU A 245 8.24 -0.91 -15.64
N LEU A 246 8.23 0.34 -15.18
CA LEU A 246 7.05 1.17 -15.08
C LEU A 246 7.29 2.49 -15.82
N ALA A 247 6.38 2.85 -16.71
CA ALA A 247 6.31 4.16 -17.34
C ALA A 247 5.14 4.94 -16.75
N ASN A 248 5.43 6.09 -16.14
CA ASN A 248 4.43 7.03 -15.67
C ASN A 248 4.42 8.26 -16.57
N TYR A 249 3.26 8.61 -17.10
CA TYR A 249 3.12 9.77 -17.96
C TYR A 249 1.69 10.31 -17.94
N ARG A 250 1.51 11.50 -18.45
CA ARG A 250 0.22 12.18 -18.55
C ARG A 250 -0.14 12.40 -20.00
N VAL A 251 -1.42 12.23 -20.34
CA VAL A 251 -1.94 12.51 -21.68
C VAL A 251 -3.17 13.37 -21.62
N SER A 252 -3.43 14.13 -22.70
CA SER A 252 -4.73 14.75 -22.91
C SER A 252 -5.44 14.11 -24.10
N CYS A 253 -6.75 13.97 -23.99
CA CYS A 253 -7.64 13.56 -25.06
C CYS A 253 -8.87 14.46 -25.08
N VAL A 254 -9.46 14.62 -26.27
CA VAL A 254 -10.80 15.22 -26.39
C VAL A 254 -11.83 14.16 -26.02
N ASP A 255 -12.69 14.47 -25.04
CA ASP A 255 -13.75 13.60 -24.58
C ASP A 255 -15.02 13.68 -25.47
N ASP A 256 -16.07 12.94 -25.08
CA ASP A 256 -17.35 12.91 -25.79
C ASP A 256 -18.11 14.27 -25.76
N ALA A 257 -17.83 15.12 -24.81
CA ALA A 257 -18.38 16.48 -24.71
C ALA A 257 -17.61 17.49 -25.58
N GLY A 258 -16.46 17.08 -26.17
CA GLY A 258 -15.58 17.95 -26.94
C GLY A 258 -14.62 18.77 -26.09
N GLU A 259 -14.50 18.45 -24.79
CA GLU A 259 -13.57 19.08 -23.86
C GLU A 259 -12.24 18.31 -23.78
N ASN A 260 -11.15 18.96 -23.43
CA ASN A 260 -9.87 18.29 -23.18
C ASN A 260 -9.89 17.66 -21.80
N ALA A 261 -9.85 16.33 -21.73
CA ALA A 261 -9.63 15.57 -20.51
C ALA A 261 -8.15 15.23 -20.37
N VAL A 262 -7.67 15.17 -19.15
CA VAL A 262 -6.29 14.79 -18.79
C VAL A 262 -6.32 13.47 -18.07
N TYR A 263 -5.36 12.59 -18.39
CA TYR A 263 -5.27 11.26 -17.79
C TYR A 263 -3.87 11.01 -17.27
N ASP A 264 -3.77 10.50 -16.05
CA ASP A 264 -2.57 9.87 -15.49
C ASP A 264 -2.50 8.42 -15.97
N ILE A 265 -1.36 8.03 -16.52
CA ILE A 265 -1.12 6.71 -17.08
C ILE A 265 0.02 6.03 -16.34
N LYS A 266 -0.23 4.79 -15.92
CA LYS A 266 0.77 3.84 -15.44
C LYS A 266 0.84 2.68 -16.43
N GLU A 267 2.00 2.47 -17.02
CA GLU A 267 2.21 1.42 -18.04
C GLU A 267 3.34 0.50 -17.58
N PHE A 268 2.97 -0.71 -17.21
CA PHE A 268 3.86 -1.72 -16.64
C PHE A 268 4.28 -2.74 -17.69
N PHE A 269 5.54 -3.14 -17.64
CA PHE A 269 6.13 -4.18 -18.49
C PHE A 269 6.96 -5.14 -17.64
N ARG A 270 6.77 -6.44 -17.84
CA ARG A 270 7.70 -7.46 -17.37
C ARG A 270 8.30 -8.18 -18.56
N VAL A 271 9.58 -7.96 -18.79
CA VAL A 271 10.27 -8.37 -20.03
C VAL A 271 11.40 -9.35 -19.69
N ARG A 272 11.52 -10.40 -20.49
CA ARG A 272 12.59 -11.38 -20.45
C ARG A 272 13.30 -11.44 -21.80
N ILE A 273 14.62 -11.50 -21.77
CA ILE A 273 15.44 -11.72 -22.96
C ILE A 273 16.19 -13.04 -22.79
N ALA A 274 16.02 -13.96 -23.73
CA ALA A 274 16.71 -15.24 -23.78
C ALA A 274 17.46 -15.37 -25.12
N GLY A 275 18.75 -15.13 -25.11
CA GLY A 275 19.57 -15.03 -26.31
C GLY A 275 19.15 -13.84 -27.16
N THR A 276 18.55 -14.10 -28.32
CA THR A 276 18.01 -13.05 -29.21
C THR A 276 16.49 -12.92 -29.18
N THR A 277 15.82 -13.73 -28.35
CA THR A 277 14.35 -13.76 -28.28
C THR A 277 13.90 -12.92 -27.11
N ILE A 278 12.92 -12.04 -27.36
CA ILE A 278 12.27 -11.19 -26.36
C ILE A 278 10.91 -11.80 -26.03
N TYR A 279 10.61 -11.88 -24.75
CA TYR A 279 9.32 -12.30 -24.22
C TYR A 279 8.73 -11.16 -23.37
N LEU A 280 7.53 -10.74 -23.70
CA LEU A 280 6.71 -9.93 -22.81
C LEU A 280 5.98 -10.90 -21.89
N LEU A 281 6.37 -10.93 -20.63
CA LEU A 281 5.81 -11.87 -19.64
C LEU A 281 4.55 -11.32 -18.99
N ASP A 282 4.44 -9.99 -18.92
CA ASP A 282 3.29 -9.28 -18.40
C ASP A 282 3.28 -7.85 -18.96
N TYR A 283 2.09 -7.33 -19.16
CA TYR A 283 1.84 -5.95 -19.58
C TYR A 283 0.54 -5.47 -18.95
N ASN A 284 0.58 -4.29 -18.37
CA ASN A 284 -0.61 -3.62 -17.84
C ASN A 284 -0.50 -2.12 -18.09
N ARG A 285 -1.58 -1.49 -18.51
CA ARG A 285 -1.69 -0.03 -18.63
C ARG A 285 -2.96 0.42 -17.94
N ASP A 286 -2.81 1.10 -16.81
CA ASP A 286 -3.90 1.73 -16.08
C ASP A 286 -4.00 3.21 -16.46
N MET A 287 -5.23 3.65 -16.65
CA MET A 287 -5.59 5.01 -17.02
C MET A 287 -6.60 5.55 -16.02
N GLN A 288 -6.28 6.68 -15.42
CA GLN A 288 -7.17 7.39 -14.53
C GLN A 288 -7.34 8.83 -15.00
N GLU A 289 -8.59 9.29 -15.10
CA GLU A 289 -8.87 10.67 -15.47
C GLU A 289 -8.53 11.60 -14.30
N VAL A 290 -7.87 12.71 -14.59
CA VAL A 290 -7.56 13.74 -13.61
C VAL A 290 -8.76 14.65 -13.48
N PHE A 291 -9.46 14.54 -12.36
CA PHE A 291 -10.62 15.38 -12.07
C PHE A 291 -10.23 16.86 -12.01
N SER A 292 -10.94 17.71 -12.72
CA SER A 292 -10.63 19.13 -12.83
C SER A 292 -11.87 19.99 -12.81
N GLU A 293 -11.84 21.02 -11.97
CA GLU A 293 -12.86 22.07 -11.91
C GLU A 293 -12.97 22.94 -13.17
N ASN A 294 -11.99 22.85 -14.05
CA ASN A 294 -11.99 23.60 -15.31
C ASN A 294 -12.84 22.93 -16.40
N ARG A 295 -13.43 21.78 -16.12
CA ARG A 295 -14.30 21.01 -17.01
C ARG A 295 -15.74 21.00 -16.52
N SER A 296 -16.65 20.62 -17.42
CA SER A 296 -18.08 20.46 -17.10
C SER A 296 -18.32 19.17 -16.32
N VAL A 297 -17.82 19.09 -15.07
CA VAL A 297 -17.88 17.89 -14.22
C VAL A 297 -19.21 17.71 -13.46
N ILE A 298 -20.15 18.67 -13.59
CA ILE A 298 -21.49 18.54 -13.01
C ILE A 298 -22.51 18.48 -14.16
N ASP A 299 -23.39 17.50 -14.14
CA ASP A 299 -24.51 17.35 -15.05
C ASP A 299 -25.86 17.25 -14.31
N GLU A 300 -26.95 16.91 -15.02
CA GLU A 300 -28.30 16.80 -14.44
C GLU A 300 -28.38 15.68 -13.41
N ASP A 301 -27.56 14.65 -13.51
CA ASP A 301 -27.62 13.46 -12.67
C ASP A 301 -26.66 13.56 -11.46
N GLY A 302 -25.48 14.21 -11.63
CA GLY A 302 -24.52 14.23 -10.55
C GLY A 302 -23.16 14.82 -10.88
N ILE A 303 -22.11 14.26 -10.26
CA ILE A 303 -20.73 14.65 -10.43
C ILE A 303 -20.04 13.60 -11.32
N LEU A 304 -19.55 14.01 -12.47
CA LEU A 304 -18.81 13.17 -13.39
C LEU A 304 -17.36 13.00 -12.90
N LEU A 305 -17.00 11.79 -12.50
CA LEU A 305 -15.64 11.47 -12.05
C LEU A 305 -14.73 11.02 -13.21
N GLY A 306 -15.36 10.62 -14.34
CA GLY A 306 -14.64 10.15 -15.50
C GLY A 306 -14.13 8.70 -15.35
N VAL A 307 -13.03 8.39 -16.02
CA VAL A 307 -12.37 7.08 -15.96
C VAL A 307 -11.58 6.96 -14.67
N THR A 308 -12.16 6.25 -13.70
CA THR A 308 -11.60 6.06 -12.36
C THR A 308 -12.02 4.70 -11.80
N PRO A 309 -11.33 4.14 -10.77
CA PRO A 309 -11.74 2.94 -10.07
C PRO A 309 -13.17 3.05 -9.50
N SER A 310 -13.87 1.92 -9.41
CA SER A 310 -15.27 1.88 -8.94
C SER A 310 -15.43 2.14 -7.43
N ASP A 311 -14.36 2.06 -6.67
CA ASP A 311 -14.28 2.20 -5.22
C ASP A 311 -13.83 3.60 -4.77
N VAL A 312 -14.25 4.64 -5.48
CA VAL A 312 -13.95 6.04 -5.10
C VAL A 312 -14.42 6.30 -3.67
N PRO A 313 -13.51 6.69 -2.75
CA PRO A 313 -13.88 7.02 -1.39
C PRO A 313 -14.73 8.28 -1.35
N TYR A 314 -15.91 8.22 -0.76
CA TYR A 314 -16.76 9.39 -0.56
C TYR A 314 -17.53 9.32 0.76
N GLU A 315 -17.87 10.51 1.29
CA GLU A 315 -18.70 10.70 2.47
C GLU A 315 -19.82 11.70 2.17
N THR A 316 -20.94 11.53 2.83
CA THR A 316 -22.11 12.40 2.66
C THR A 316 -22.61 12.92 4.00
N ASN A 317 -23.19 14.13 4.01
CA ASN A 317 -23.90 14.61 5.19
C ASN A 317 -25.26 13.89 5.38
N GLU A 318 -25.81 13.89 6.60
CA GLU A 318 -27.10 13.20 6.89
C GLU A 318 -28.27 13.71 6.04
N LYS A 319 -28.18 14.94 5.50
CA LYS A 319 -29.18 15.55 4.63
C LYS A 319 -29.01 15.17 3.16
N GLU A 320 -27.94 14.46 2.83
CA GLU A 320 -27.60 14.04 1.47
C GLU A 320 -27.58 15.21 0.46
N THR A 321 -27.05 16.35 0.90
CA THR A 321 -26.90 17.58 0.09
C THR A 321 -25.44 17.95 -0.15
N ILE A 322 -24.51 17.31 0.57
CA ILE A 322 -23.06 17.51 0.46
C ILE A 322 -22.42 16.14 0.26
N ALA A 323 -21.55 16.05 -0.73
CA ALA A 323 -20.67 14.91 -0.95
C ALA A 323 -19.22 15.36 -0.94
N ALA A 324 -18.40 14.76 -0.07
CA ALA A 324 -16.95 14.86 -0.11
C ALA A 324 -16.39 13.58 -0.72
N PHE A 325 -15.40 13.67 -1.61
CA PHE A 325 -14.85 12.51 -2.31
C PHE A 325 -13.36 12.72 -2.60
N VAL A 326 -12.66 11.61 -2.76
CA VAL A 326 -11.24 11.62 -3.13
C VAL A 326 -11.10 11.16 -4.57
N GLU A 327 -10.62 12.04 -5.42
CA GLU A 327 -10.38 11.74 -6.83
C GLU A 327 -8.98 12.23 -7.23
N SER A 328 -8.23 11.38 -7.94
CA SER A 328 -6.85 11.66 -8.37
C SER A 328 -5.95 12.13 -7.20
N ARG A 329 -6.10 11.52 -6.02
CA ARG A 329 -5.39 11.88 -4.76
C ARG A 329 -5.68 13.29 -4.22
N ASN A 330 -6.71 13.95 -4.75
CA ASN A 330 -7.21 15.23 -4.26
C ASN A 330 -8.52 15.04 -3.51
N LEU A 331 -8.73 15.82 -2.47
CA LEU A 331 -9.97 15.85 -1.69
C LEU A 331 -10.87 16.96 -2.21
N TRP A 332 -12.03 16.55 -2.67
CA TRP A 332 -13.06 17.44 -3.22
C TRP A 332 -14.31 17.41 -2.35
N MET A 333 -15.10 18.47 -2.41
CA MET A 333 -16.43 18.53 -1.81
C MET A 333 -17.39 19.31 -2.72
N TYR A 334 -18.56 18.72 -2.98
CA TYR A 334 -19.62 19.39 -3.68
C TYR A 334 -20.81 19.64 -2.75
N ASN A 335 -21.24 20.90 -2.67
CA ASN A 335 -22.45 21.31 -1.95
C ASN A 335 -23.56 21.66 -2.95
N LYS A 336 -24.54 20.77 -3.09
CA LYS A 336 -25.70 20.93 -3.97
C LYS A 336 -26.53 22.17 -3.63
N SER A 337 -26.70 22.49 -2.33
CA SER A 337 -27.54 23.61 -1.89
C SER A 337 -27.01 24.96 -2.29
N SER A 338 -25.68 25.15 -2.32
CA SER A 338 -25.03 26.38 -2.74
C SER A 338 -24.47 26.32 -4.17
N ASN A 339 -24.50 25.13 -4.80
CA ASN A 339 -23.88 24.82 -6.09
C ASN A 339 -22.38 25.19 -6.11
N GLU A 340 -21.67 24.76 -5.08
CA GLU A 340 -20.25 25.04 -4.89
C GLU A 340 -19.44 23.74 -4.93
N LEU A 341 -18.36 23.76 -5.70
CA LEU A 341 -17.34 22.72 -5.74
C LEU A 341 -16.07 23.23 -5.09
N LEU A 342 -15.59 22.52 -4.09
CA LEU A 342 -14.40 22.88 -3.34
C LEU A 342 -13.29 21.85 -3.62
N ASN A 343 -12.11 22.35 -4.01
CA ASN A 343 -10.88 21.57 -3.95
C ASN A 343 -10.26 21.78 -2.57
N ILE A 344 -10.53 20.87 -1.64
CA ILE A 344 -10.12 21.02 -0.23
C ILE A 344 -8.63 20.82 -0.10
N PHE A 345 -8.08 19.72 -0.64
CA PHE A 345 -6.67 19.40 -0.50
C PHE A 345 -6.15 18.66 -1.73
N GLY A 346 -4.93 18.98 -2.14
CA GLY A 346 -4.20 18.28 -3.19
C GLY A 346 -2.80 18.82 -3.37
N PHE A 347 -1.85 17.96 -3.77
CA PHE A 347 -0.48 18.39 -4.08
C PHE A 347 -0.28 18.77 -5.55
N ALA A 348 -1.16 18.33 -6.43
CA ALA A 348 -1.09 18.61 -7.85
C ALA A 348 -2.47 19.00 -8.40
N ASP A 349 -2.48 19.75 -9.48
CA ASP A 349 -3.68 20.04 -10.25
C ASP A 349 -3.57 19.51 -11.70
N ALA A 350 -4.67 19.56 -12.44
CA ALA A 350 -4.75 19.02 -13.79
C ALA A 350 -3.81 19.72 -14.79
N ASP A 351 -3.51 20.99 -14.54
CA ASP A 351 -2.75 21.83 -15.49
C ASP A 351 -1.23 21.71 -15.30
N THR A 352 -0.76 21.05 -14.22
CA THR A 352 0.66 20.95 -13.95
C THR A 352 1.35 19.87 -14.81
N THR A 353 2.50 20.18 -15.34
CA THR A 353 3.43 19.24 -15.98
C THR A 353 4.73 19.11 -15.18
N ASP A 354 4.88 19.83 -14.07
CA ASP A 354 6.04 19.71 -13.20
C ASP A 354 6.04 18.34 -12.51
N GLU A 355 7.04 17.54 -12.81
CA GLU A 355 7.16 16.18 -12.27
C GLU A 355 7.21 16.14 -10.73
N ARG A 356 7.67 17.19 -10.06
CA ARG A 356 7.69 17.27 -8.60
C ARG A 356 6.29 17.33 -8.03
N ASN A 357 5.39 18.06 -8.73
CA ASN A 357 3.98 18.18 -8.38
C ASN A 357 3.18 16.93 -8.74
N LEU A 358 3.73 16.04 -9.59
CA LEU A 358 3.11 14.80 -10.02
C LEU A 358 3.54 13.57 -9.19
N ASN A 359 4.20 13.79 -8.03
CA ASN A 359 4.50 12.70 -7.13
C ASN A 359 3.20 12.04 -6.64
N ASP A 360 3.09 10.72 -6.79
CA ASP A 360 1.90 9.94 -6.48
C ASP A 360 2.03 9.12 -5.17
N GLN A 361 3.10 9.33 -4.42
CA GLN A 361 3.41 8.58 -3.20
C GLN A 361 2.67 9.12 -1.97
N HIS A 362 1.38 9.41 -2.12
CA HIS A 362 0.50 9.80 -1.03
C HIS A 362 -0.95 9.38 -1.31
N ALA A 363 -1.74 9.31 -0.25
CA ALA A 363 -3.17 9.05 -0.30
C ALA A 363 -3.91 9.98 0.66
N VAL A 364 -5.19 10.23 0.38
CA VAL A 364 -6.07 11.02 1.24
C VAL A 364 -7.21 10.13 1.73
N ARG A 365 -7.53 10.22 3.02
CA ARG A 365 -8.66 9.51 3.63
C ARG A 365 -9.57 10.49 4.35
N ILE A 366 -10.86 10.42 4.04
CA ILE A 366 -11.90 11.13 4.79
C ILE A 366 -12.11 10.39 6.11
N ILE A 367 -12.02 11.11 7.24
CA ILE A 367 -12.24 10.55 8.59
C ILE A 367 -13.70 10.71 8.99
N SER A 368 -14.24 11.93 8.84
CA SER A 368 -15.63 12.21 9.18
C SER A 368 -16.09 13.53 8.57
N MET A 369 -17.39 13.65 8.29
CA MET A 369 -18.01 14.89 7.86
C MET A 369 -19.25 15.18 8.69
N ASP A 370 -19.47 16.44 9.08
CA ASP A 370 -20.67 16.88 9.78
C ASP A 370 -21.76 17.38 8.80
N ASN A 371 -22.95 17.69 9.35
CA ASN A 371 -24.08 18.17 8.56
C ASN A 371 -23.87 19.52 7.85
N SER A 372 -22.86 20.28 8.24
CA SER A 372 -22.50 21.58 7.65
C SER A 372 -21.45 21.44 6.55
N GLY A 373 -20.81 20.26 6.45
CA GLY A 373 -19.68 19.98 5.56
C GLY A 373 -18.33 20.24 6.18
N ASN A 374 -18.24 20.49 7.50
CA ASN A 374 -16.94 20.46 8.18
C ASN A 374 -16.38 19.06 8.12
N LEU A 375 -15.10 18.93 7.78
CA LEU A 375 -14.49 17.68 7.39
C LEU A 375 -13.19 17.42 8.15
N ALA A 376 -13.06 16.27 8.76
CA ALA A 376 -11.78 15.75 9.25
C ALA A 376 -11.21 14.78 8.20
N PHE A 377 -9.93 14.91 7.89
CA PHE A 377 -9.27 14.03 6.92
C PHE A 377 -7.80 13.82 7.27
N ALA A 378 -7.22 12.77 6.74
CA ALA A 378 -5.81 12.45 6.88
C ALA A 378 -5.15 12.35 5.51
N VAL A 379 -3.89 12.77 5.44
CA VAL A 379 -3.02 12.61 4.27
C VAL A 379 -1.88 11.69 4.68
N TYR A 380 -1.75 10.57 4.00
CA TYR A 380 -0.75 9.53 4.28
C TYR A 380 0.35 9.55 3.24
N GLY A 381 1.57 9.29 3.68
CA GLY A 381 2.67 9.00 2.80
C GLY A 381 3.69 10.12 2.69
N TYR A 382 4.24 10.32 1.50
CA TYR A 382 5.25 11.32 1.22
C TYR A 382 4.62 12.71 1.06
N MET A 383 5.05 13.65 1.88
CA MET A 383 4.60 15.04 1.81
C MET A 383 5.39 15.77 0.72
N ASN A 384 4.73 16.00 -0.40
CA ASN A 384 5.38 16.49 -1.62
C ASN A 384 5.70 17.99 -1.60
N ARG A 385 5.05 18.75 -0.72
CA ARG A 385 5.23 20.21 -0.55
C ARG A 385 4.69 20.68 0.80
N GLY A 386 4.88 21.93 1.12
CA GLY A 386 4.42 22.55 2.35
C GLY A 386 5.41 22.39 3.50
N GLU A 387 4.94 22.51 4.74
CA GLU A 387 5.80 22.50 5.94
C GLU A 387 6.55 21.17 6.12
N HIS A 388 5.91 20.06 5.74
CA HIS A 388 6.46 18.70 5.85
C HIS A 388 7.09 18.18 4.55
N GLU A 389 7.45 19.07 3.63
CA GLU A 389 8.05 18.65 2.34
C GLU A 389 9.27 17.75 2.53
N GLY A 390 9.21 16.53 1.97
CA GLY A 390 10.27 15.52 2.06
C GLY A 390 10.17 14.59 3.27
N GLU A 391 9.17 14.78 4.15
CA GLU A 391 8.85 13.83 5.22
C GLU A 391 7.85 12.77 4.74
N VAL A 392 7.85 11.64 5.41
CA VAL A 392 6.82 10.59 5.27
C VAL A 392 6.06 10.50 6.58
N GLY A 393 4.75 10.37 6.50
CA GLY A 393 3.94 10.25 7.71
C GLY A 393 2.46 10.36 7.44
N VAL A 394 1.73 10.78 8.47
CA VAL A 394 0.30 11.07 8.41
C VAL A 394 0.03 12.46 8.94
N GLY A 395 -0.46 13.34 8.08
CA GLY A 395 -1.01 14.63 8.47
C GLY A 395 -2.51 14.51 8.75
N ILE A 396 -2.95 15.01 9.90
CA ILE A 396 -4.36 15.07 10.30
C ILE A 396 -4.84 16.50 10.18
N TYR A 397 -5.89 16.70 9.40
CA TYR A 397 -6.41 18.00 9.05
C TYR A 397 -7.90 18.13 9.37
N TYR A 398 -8.33 19.36 9.61
CA TYR A 398 -9.73 19.72 9.77
C TYR A 398 -10.07 20.91 8.88
N PHE A 399 -11.08 20.73 8.03
CA PHE A 399 -11.64 21.78 7.20
C PHE A 399 -12.87 22.39 7.85
N ASP A 400 -12.83 23.69 8.09
CA ASP A 400 -13.91 24.53 8.62
C ASP A 400 -14.59 25.27 7.45
N VAL A 401 -15.82 24.86 7.12
CA VAL A 401 -16.58 25.41 5.99
C VAL A 401 -16.91 26.90 6.17
N GLU A 402 -17.29 27.32 7.40
CA GLU A 402 -17.69 28.70 7.66
C GLU A 402 -16.50 29.66 7.48
N ARG A 403 -15.32 29.23 7.93
CA ARG A 403 -14.08 30.01 7.82
C ARG A 403 -13.38 29.81 6.47
N ASN A 404 -13.80 28.82 5.70
CA ASN A 404 -13.12 28.34 4.48
C ASN A 404 -11.62 28.08 4.73
N LEU A 405 -11.30 27.29 5.73
CA LEU A 405 -9.97 27.16 6.30
C LEU A 405 -9.62 25.72 6.64
N ILE A 406 -8.43 25.26 6.23
CA ILE A 406 -7.86 24.00 6.65
C ILE A 406 -6.90 24.25 7.80
N GLN A 407 -7.05 23.47 8.86
CA GLN A 407 -6.17 23.47 10.03
C GLN A 407 -5.47 22.11 10.13
N GLU A 408 -4.14 22.11 10.18
CA GLU A 408 -3.41 20.95 10.60
C GLU A 408 -3.60 20.74 12.11
N LYS A 409 -3.94 19.53 12.49
CA LYS A 409 -4.19 19.14 13.89
C LYS A 409 -3.03 18.35 14.50
N ALA A 410 -2.38 17.53 13.71
CA ALA A 410 -1.21 16.76 14.10
C ALA A 410 -0.46 16.24 12.87
N PHE A 411 0.82 15.98 13.04
CA PHE A 411 1.62 15.21 12.09
C PHE A 411 2.29 14.03 12.82
N ILE A 412 2.25 12.86 12.22
CA ILE A 412 2.84 11.63 12.74
C ILE A 412 3.92 11.18 11.74
N PRO A 413 5.20 11.42 12.02
CA PRO A 413 6.28 11.05 11.11
C PRO A 413 6.49 9.54 11.06
N SER A 414 6.95 9.05 9.91
CA SER A 414 7.39 7.68 9.68
C SER A 414 8.74 7.67 8.95
N LYS A 415 9.57 6.69 9.26
CA LYS A 415 10.84 6.45 8.56
C LYS A 415 10.76 5.37 7.49
N LYS A 416 9.55 4.87 7.21
CA LYS A 416 9.32 3.82 6.20
C LYS A 416 8.86 4.44 4.88
N SER A 417 8.91 3.69 3.78
CA SER A 417 8.37 4.17 2.51
C SER A 417 6.89 4.49 2.64
N TYR A 418 6.38 5.36 1.75
CA TYR A 418 5.00 5.83 1.86
C TYR A 418 3.96 4.70 1.92
N ALA A 419 4.14 3.65 1.13
CA ALA A 419 3.17 2.55 1.06
C ALA A 419 3.18 1.70 2.34
N ILE A 420 4.34 1.48 2.95
CA ILE A 420 4.45 0.79 4.24
C ILE A 420 3.87 1.68 5.35
N ALA A 421 4.23 2.97 5.38
CA ALA A 421 3.69 3.92 6.34
C ALA A 421 2.16 4.06 6.24
N ALA A 422 1.61 4.06 5.02
CA ALA A 422 0.16 4.10 4.79
C ALA A 422 -0.54 2.84 5.32
N ASP A 423 0.03 1.64 5.16
CA ASP A 423 -0.53 0.42 5.73
C ASP A 423 -0.43 0.41 7.26
N GLU A 424 0.73 0.74 7.81
CA GLU A 424 0.96 0.69 9.26
C GLU A 424 0.18 1.73 10.05
N LEU A 425 0.12 2.97 9.54
CA LEU A 425 -0.60 4.09 10.15
C LEU A 425 -2.02 4.24 9.62
N GLY A 426 -2.31 3.69 8.43
CA GLY A 426 -3.61 3.79 7.77
C GLY A 426 -4.68 2.88 8.36
N LYS A 427 -4.32 1.83 9.12
CA LYS A 427 -5.28 0.89 9.72
C LYS A 427 -6.25 1.59 10.65
N MET A 428 -5.76 2.50 11.49
CA MET A 428 -6.62 3.31 12.31
C MET A 428 -5.95 4.64 12.71
N VAL A 429 -6.42 5.70 12.09
CA VAL A 429 -6.25 7.08 12.54
C VAL A 429 -7.62 7.72 12.54
N TYR A 430 -8.09 8.17 13.68
CA TYR A 430 -9.40 8.79 13.84
C TYR A 430 -9.30 10.07 14.66
N TYR A 431 -9.80 11.18 14.12
CA TYR A 431 -9.86 12.46 14.82
C TYR A 431 -11.30 12.84 15.15
N ASN A 432 -11.62 12.89 16.43
CA ASN A 432 -12.87 13.40 16.94
C ASN A 432 -12.76 14.90 17.22
N HIS A 433 -13.29 15.72 16.33
CA HIS A 433 -13.20 17.17 16.42
C HIS A 433 -13.97 17.74 17.64
N ALA A 434 -15.13 17.19 17.98
CA ALA A 434 -15.94 17.72 19.07
C ALA A 434 -15.20 17.68 20.42
N GLU A 435 -14.44 16.62 20.64
CA GLU A 435 -13.67 16.39 21.86
C GLU A 435 -12.18 16.73 21.71
N GLU A 436 -11.71 17.06 20.51
CA GLU A 436 -10.28 17.27 20.18
C GLU A 436 -9.42 16.06 20.60
N GLN A 437 -9.91 14.86 20.28
CA GLN A 437 -9.25 13.60 20.58
C GLN A 437 -8.79 12.92 19.29
N LEU A 438 -7.51 12.56 19.25
CA LEU A 438 -6.94 11.77 18.16
C LEU A 438 -6.64 10.35 18.65
N TYR A 439 -7.05 9.35 17.88
CA TYR A 439 -6.76 7.94 18.14
C TYR A 439 -5.88 7.41 16.99
N VAL A 440 -4.82 6.70 17.35
CA VAL A 440 -3.88 6.11 16.40
C VAL A 440 -3.52 4.71 16.85
N LEU A 441 -3.67 3.75 15.96
CA LEU A 441 -3.11 2.42 16.14
C LEU A 441 -1.86 2.31 15.26
N ALA A 442 -0.71 2.15 15.89
CA ALA A 442 0.57 1.97 15.22
C ALA A 442 1.37 0.88 15.94
N ASP A 443 1.92 -0.06 15.19
CA ASP A 443 2.77 -1.15 15.69
C ASP A 443 2.19 -1.88 16.92
N GLY A 444 0.89 -2.20 16.84
CA GLY A 444 0.18 -2.88 17.93
C GLY A 444 0.01 -2.05 19.20
N THR A 445 0.22 -0.74 19.13
CA THR A 445 -0.03 0.19 20.23
C THR A 445 -1.17 1.14 19.86
N LEU A 446 -2.18 1.19 20.72
CA LEU A 446 -3.29 2.11 20.59
C LEU A 446 -3.02 3.36 21.42
N TYR A 447 -2.86 4.48 20.76
CA TYR A 447 -2.67 5.79 21.36
C TYR A 447 -3.95 6.60 21.34
N GLN A 448 -4.20 7.34 22.42
CA GLN A 448 -5.16 8.43 22.52
C GLN A 448 -4.40 9.72 22.80
N VAL A 449 -4.66 10.75 22.00
CA VAL A 449 -4.03 12.07 22.14
C VAL A 449 -5.11 13.12 22.37
N ASP A 450 -5.05 13.76 23.54
CA ASP A 450 -5.87 14.93 23.89
C ASP A 450 -5.16 16.19 23.36
N LEU A 451 -5.62 16.70 22.20
CA LEU A 451 -5.00 17.84 21.55
C LEU A 451 -5.20 19.15 22.31
N LYS A 452 -6.27 19.26 23.13
CA LYS A 452 -6.48 20.43 24.04
C LYS A 452 -5.42 20.51 25.12
N LYS A 453 -4.96 19.35 25.61
CA LYS A 453 -4.01 19.25 26.73
C LYS A 453 -2.60 18.90 26.28
N ASN A 454 -2.43 18.66 24.99
CA ASN A 454 -1.18 18.12 24.42
C ASN A 454 -0.68 16.89 25.19
N LYS A 455 -1.57 15.90 25.39
CA LYS A 455 -1.29 14.73 26.20
C LYS A 455 -1.54 13.45 25.44
N GLN A 456 -0.49 12.67 25.23
CA GLN A 456 -0.57 11.31 24.71
C GLN A 456 -0.79 10.30 25.86
N THR A 457 -1.69 9.35 25.64
CA THR A 457 -1.99 8.24 26.56
C THR A 457 -2.02 6.95 25.75
N THR A 458 -1.36 5.93 26.24
CA THR A 458 -1.45 4.59 25.64
C THR A 458 -2.65 3.86 26.25
N LEU A 459 -3.58 3.41 25.40
CA LEU A 459 -4.76 2.65 25.80
C LEU A 459 -4.50 1.15 25.85
N ALA A 460 -3.70 0.64 24.89
CA ALA A 460 -3.29 -0.74 24.83
C ALA A 460 -1.91 -0.84 24.17
N GLU A 461 -1.13 -1.84 24.55
CA GLU A 461 0.21 -2.10 24.04
C GLU A 461 0.40 -3.56 23.66
N ASN A 462 1.38 -3.83 22.81
CA ASN A 462 1.77 -5.17 22.40
C ASN A 462 0.63 -5.98 21.79
N LEU A 463 -0.34 -5.31 21.19
CA LEU A 463 -1.43 -5.95 20.47
C LEU A 463 -0.87 -6.65 19.22
N LYS A 464 -1.04 -7.96 19.16
CA LYS A 464 -0.71 -8.77 18.00
C LYS A 464 -1.92 -8.88 17.09
N GLU A 465 -1.70 -9.33 15.88
CA GLU A 465 -2.79 -9.71 14.99
C GLU A 465 -3.75 -10.68 15.69
N GLY A 466 -5.06 -10.50 15.49
CA GLY A 466 -6.10 -11.22 16.21
C GLY A 466 -6.38 -10.72 17.63
N GLN A 467 -5.67 -9.72 18.14
CA GLN A 467 -5.94 -9.06 19.43
C GLN A 467 -6.60 -7.68 19.27
N TYR A 468 -6.73 -7.20 18.04
CA TYR A 468 -7.49 -6.01 17.68
C TYR A 468 -8.20 -6.20 16.35
N ALA A 469 -9.22 -5.39 16.12
CA ALA A 469 -9.91 -5.26 14.84
C ALA A 469 -10.40 -3.82 14.67
N VAL A 470 -10.42 -3.33 13.44
CA VAL A 470 -10.90 -1.99 13.07
C VAL A 470 -11.95 -2.14 11.99
N SER A 471 -13.01 -1.33 12.00
CA SER A 471 -13.99 -1.29 10.90
C SER A 471 -13.38 -0.63 9.65
N ASP A 472 -13.87 -0.96 8.47
CA ASP A 472 -13.36 -0.43 7.20
C ASP A 472 -13.43 1.11 7.14
N ASP A 473 -14.47 1.70 7.73
CA ASP A 473 -14.64 3.15 7.87
C ASP A 473 -13.76 3.78 8.97
N GLY A 474 -13.08 2.97 9.78
CA GLY A 474 -12.21 3.40 10.88
C GLY A 474 -12.94 4.00 12.09
N HIS A 475 -14.27 3.94 12.17
CA HIS A 475 -15.09 4.52 13.25
C HIS A 475 -15.22 3.60 14.46
N LEU A 476 -15.03 2.29 14.27
CA LEU A 476 -15.15 1.28 15.32
C LEU A 476 -13.81 0.56 15.52
N MET A 477 -13.46 0.34 16.74
CA MET A 477 -12.28 -0.43 17.12
C MET A 477 -12.60 -1.42 18.23
N ALA A 478 -12.11 -2.64 18.08
CA ALA A 478 -12.12 -3.64 19.15
C ALA A 478 -10.69 -4.05 19.50
N TYR A 479 -10.36 -4.16 20.78
CA TYR A 479 -9.04 -4.58 21.22
C TYR A 479 -9.08 -5.30 22.56
N GLN A 480 -8.12 -6.19 22.77
CA GLN A 480 -7.93 -6.85 24.05
C GLN A 480 -7.33 -5.88 25.07
N SER A 481 -8.00 -5.68 26.21
CA SER A 481 -7.69 -4.61 27.16
C SER A 481 -6.62 -4.94 28.20
N GLU A 482 -6.15 -6.16 28.26
CA GLU A 482 -5.11 -6.59 29.21
C GLU A 482 -3.82 -6.91 28.46
N GLY A 483 -2.82 -6.03 28.62
CA GLY A 483 -1.51 -6.05 27.96
C GLY A 483 -0.76 -7.38 28.01
N ASP A 484 0.55 -7.43 28.32
CA ASP A 484 1.44 -8.62 28.29
C ASP A 484 0.88 -9.91 28.94
N LYS A 485 -0.19 -9.78 29.67
CA LYS A 485 -0.97 -10.90 30.20
C LYS A 485 -2.23 -11.14 29.37
N SER A 486 -2.11 -11.08 28.06
CA SER A 486 -3.22 -11.31 27.15
C SER A 486 -3.78 -12.73 27.32
N ASP A 487 -4.50 -12.94 28.42
CA ASP A 487 -5.28 -14.15 28.61
C ASP A 487 -6.46 -14.20 27.64
N GLY A 488 -6.64 -13.13 26.83
CA GLY A 488 -7.69 -13.05 25.83
C GLY A 488 -9.08 -13.15 26.46
N THR A 489 -9.28 -12.59 27.64
CA THR A 489 -10.54 -12.74 28.39
C THR A 489 -11.45 -11.53 28.29
N VAL A 490 -10.93 -10.37 27.87
CA VAL A 490 -11.70 -9.12 27.79
C VAL A 490 -11.41 -8.38 26.49
N ILE A 491 -12.46 -8.01 25.76
CA ILE A 491 -12.38 -7.14 24.59
C ILE A 491 -13.12 -5.84 24.89
N GLN A 492 -12.47 -4.71 24.62
CA GLN A 492 -13.10 -3.40 24.55
C GLN A 492 -13.53 -3.13 23.12
N VAL A 493 -14.80 -2.76 22.91
CA VAL A 493 -15.34 -2.34 21.61
C VAL A 493 -15.69 -0.87 21.71
N MET A 494 -14.99 -0.04 20.99
CA MET A 494 -15.03 1.41 21.09
C MET A 494 -15.61 2.03 19.82
N ASN A 495 -16.57 2.92 19.96
CA ASN A 495 -17.04 3.80 18.91
C ASN A 495 -16.30 5.14 19.06
N LEU A 496 -15.44 5.46 18.11
CA LEU A 496 -14.55 6.62 18.14
C LEU A 496 -15.29 7.95 17.88
N SER A 497 -16.48 7.86 17.24
CA SER A 497 -17.33 9.04 17.01
C SER A 497 -18.08 9.45 18.27
N SER A 498 -18.76 8.50 18.91
CA SER A 498 -19.55 8.75 20.13
C SER A 498 -18.76 8.63 21.44
N LEU A 499 -17.56 8.05 21.37
CA LEU A 499 -16.70 7.68 22.50
C LEU A 499 -17.33 6.64 23.45
N GLU A 500 -18.41 5.98 23.00
CA GLU A 500 -19.01 4.87 23.74
C GLU A 500 -18.11 3.64 23.67
N THR A 501 -17.89 3.01 24.81
CA THR A 501 -17.12 1.77 24.93
C THR A 501 -17.97 0.66 25.51
N ASN A 502 -18.02 -0.47 24.83
CA ASN A 502 -18.65 -1.68 25.29
C ASN A 502 -17.59 -2.72 25.66
N THR A 503 -17.85 -3.50 26.71
CA THR A 503 -16.96 -4.58 27.12
C THR A 503 -17.58 -5.93 26.81
N VAL A 504 -16.79 -6.83 26.23
CA VAL A 504 -17.13 -8.24 26.05
C VAL A 504 -16.19 -9.07 26.91
N GLU A 505 -16.74 -9.90 27.77
CA GLU A 505 -15.99 -10.76 28.71
C GLU A 505 -16.16 -12.22 28.32
N ALA A 506 -15.07 -12.99 28.40
CA ALA A 506 -15.07 -14.43 28.19
C ALA A 506 -15.73 -15.15 29.38
N ALA A 507 -16.33 -16.28 29.15
CA ALA A 507 -16.77 -17.16 30.22
C ALA A 507 -15.57 -17.83 30.92
N SER A 508 -15.81 -18.38 32.12
CA SER A 508 -14.74 -19.04 32.87
C SER A 508 -14.12 -20.19 32.09
N GLY A 509 -12.81 -20.16 31.86
CA GLY A 509 -12.07 -21.17 31.10
C GLY A 509 -12.05 -20.94 29.59
N GLU A 510 -12.63 -19.85 29.11
CA GLU A 510 -12.65 -19.45 27.71
C GLU A 510 -11.71 -18.28 27.44
N LYS A 511 -11.32 -18.13 26.18
CA LYS A 511 -10.65 -16.98 25.61
C LYS A 511 -11.49 -16.43 24.48
N ILE A 512 -11.37 -15.14 24.22
CA ILE A 512 -12.05 -14.46 23.13
C ILE A 512 -11.06 -13.66 22.28
N SER A 513 -11.31 -13.60 20.98
CA SER A 513 -10.46 -12.87 20.02
C SER A 513 -11.32 -11.97 19.14
N PRO A 514 -11.02 -10.67 19.02
CA PRO A 514 -11.69 -9.81 18.07
C PRO A 514 -11.30 -10.25 16.65
N LEU A 515 -12.27 -10.31 15.73
CA LEU A 515 -12.05 -10.80 14.38
C LEU A 515 -12.32 -9.72 13.32
N GLY A 516 -13.27 -8.82 13.57
CA GLY A 516 -13.59 -7.76 12.62
C GLY A 516 -14.97 -7.17 12.83
N PHE A 517 -15.38 -6.39 11.82
CA PHE A 517 -16.69 -5.78 11.76
C PHE A 517 -17.32 -6.06 10.38
N VAL A 518 -18.62 -6.27 10.36
CA VAL A 518 -19.42 -6.39 9.13
C VAL A 518 -20.66 -5.50 9.29
N ASN A 519 -20.83 -4.52 8.43
CA ASN A 519 -21.92 -3.52 8.50
C ASN A 519 -22.08 -2.87 9.88
N GLY A 520 -20.97 -2.60 10.57
CA GLY A 520 -20.98 -2.02 11.91
C GLY A 520 -21.25 -3.00 13.06
N ASP A 521 -21.49 -4.26 12.78
CA ASP A 521 -21.64 -5.33 13.77
C ASP A 521 -20.28 -5.96 14.07
N PHE A 522 -19.98 -6.14 15.34
CA PHE A 522 -18.72 -6.69 15.83
C PHE A 522 -18.70 -8.22 15.83
N ILE A 523 -17.68 -8.83 15.25
CA ILE A 523 -17.46 -10.28 15.20
C ILE A 523 -16.29 -10.66 16.10
N TYR A 524 -16.49 -11.65 16.92
CA TYR A 524 -15.40 -12.24 17.73
C TYR A 524 -15.52 -13.75 17.86
N GLY A 525 -14.39 -14.39 18.05
CA GLY A 525 -14.28 -15.85 18.23
C GLY A 525 -14.16 -16.23 19.71
N LYS A 526 -14.69 -17.40 20.06
CA LYS A 526 -14.54 -18.02 21.37
C LYS A 526 -13.68 -19.26 21.28
N MET A 527 -12.72 -19.38 22.18
CA MET A 527 -11.75 -20.46 22.27
C MET A 527 -11.77 -21.08 23.65
N LYS A 528 -11.48 -22.38 23.73
CA LYS A 528 -11.27 -23.08 25.01
C LYS A 528 -9.81 -23.43 25.17
N SER A 529 -9.26 -23.21 26.34
CA SER A 529 -7.85 -23.53 26.64
C SER A 529 -7.55 -25.03 26.50
N GLU A 530 -8.55 -25.89 26.68
CA GLU A 530 -8.47 -27.35 26.50
C GLU A 530 -8.39 -27.77 25.03
N ASP A 531 -8.76 -26.90 24.09
CA ASP A 531 -8.65 -27.12 22.65
C ASP A 531 -7.29 -26.63 22.07
N ALA A 532 -6.38 -26.18 22.92
CA ALA A 532 -5.02 -25.86 22.48
C ALA A 532 -4.34 -27.11 21.89
N GLY A 533 -3.64 -26.95 20.80
CA GLY A 533 -2.95 -28.02 20.09
C GLY A 533 -1.93 -27.47 19.11
N LYS A 534 -1.59 -28.25 18.12
CA LYS A 534 -0.67 -27.85 17.06
C LYS A 534 -1.30 -28.02 15.68
N LYS A 535 -0.96 -27.15 14.76
CA LYS A 535 -1.17 -27.40 13.33
C LYS A 535 -0.22 -28.53 12.89
N ALA A 536 -0.49 -29.13 11.75
CA ALA A 536 0.40 -30.12 11.15
C ALA A 536 1.81 -29.56 10.89
N SER A 537 1.97 -28.25 10.68
CA SER A 537 3.25 -27.53 10.57
C SER A 537 4.06 -27.46 11.87
N GLY A 538 3.49 -27.92 13.02
CA GLY A 538 4.08 -27.81 14.35
C GLY A 538 3.79 -26.48 15.06
N GLU A 539 3.14 -25.53 14.40
CA GLU A 539 2.71 -24.26 15.01
C GLU A 539 1.60 -24.48 16.05
N SER A 540 1.71 -23.82 17.19
CA SER A 540 0.69 -23.89 18.23
C SER A 540 -0.56 -23.13 17.82
N ILE A 541 -1.73 -23.72 18.03
CA ILE A 541 -3.03 -23.10 17.75
C ILE A 541 -3.99 -23.35 18.91
N THR A 542 -4.83 -22.37 19.21
CA THR A 542 -6.06 -22.54 20.00
C THR A 542 -7.22 -22.11 19.11
N PRO A 543 -7.86 -23.04 18.39
CA PRO A 543 -8.87 -22.70 17.42
C PRO A 543 -10.18 -22.31 18.07
N MET A 544 -11.01 -21.59 17.34
CA MET A 544 -12.31 -21.09 17.80
C MET A 544 -13.39 -22.17 17.61
N TYR A 545 -14.16 -22.41 18.67
CA TYR A 545 -15.28 -23.34 18.64
C TYR A 545 -16.61 -22.65 18.33
N GLU A 546 -16.68 -21.32 18.52
CA GLU A 546 -17.88 -20.51 18.27
C GLU A 546 -17.48 -19.11 17.79
N LEU A 547 -18.23 -18.58 16.84
CA LEU A 547 -18.22 -17.16 16.46
C LEU A 547 -19.48 -16.51 16.99
N GLU A 548 -19.37 -15.29 17.53
CA GLU A 548 -20.51 -14.49 17.96
C GLU A 548 -20.48 -13.12 17.30
N ILE A 549 -21.65 -12.64 16.87
CA ILE A 549 -21.84 -11.32 16.27
C ILE A 549 -22.68 -10.47 17.20
N ARG A 550 -22.23 -9.25 17.48
CA ARG A 550 -22.88 -8.26 18.31
C ARG A 550 -23.06 -6.94 17.59
N ASN A 551 -24.25 -6.35 17.73
CA ASN A 551 -24.52 -5.03 17.16
C ASN A 551 -23.90 -3.88 18.00
N SER A 552 -24.02 -2.64 17.49
CA SER A 552 -23.52 -1.42 18.12
C SER A 552 -23.97 -1.21 19.58
N LYS A 553 -25.12 -1.83 19.99
CA LYS A 553 -25.63 -1.80 21.38
C LYS A 553 -25.13 -2.98 22.22
N ASN A 554 -24.08 -3.65 21.78
CA ASN A 554 -23.49 -4.83 22.42
C ASN A 554 -24.49 -6.01 22.61
N LYS A 555 -25.57 -6.04 21.80
CA LYS A 555 -26.55 -7.12 21.83
C LYS A 555 -26.15 -8.20 20.84
N LYS A 556 -26.15 -9.47 21.27
CA LYS A 556 -25.93 -10.62 20.41
C LYS A 556 -26.97 -10.67 19.29
N VAL A 557 -26.50 -10.70 18.06
CA VAL A 557 -27.30 -10.79 16.81
C VAL A 557 -27.30 -12.21 16.29
N ALA A 558 -26.12 -12.84 16.21
CA ALA A 558 -25.94 -14.19 15.70
C ALA A 558 -24.85 -14.94 16.48
N SER A 559 -24.85 -16.26 16.34
CA SER A 559 -23.83 -17.15 16.90
C SER A 559 -23.75 -18.42 16.05
N TYR A 560 -22.53 -18.85 15.75
CA TYR A 560 -22.23 -20.00 14.94
C TYR A 560 -21.29 -20.93 15.71
N SER A 561 -21.77 -22.15 16.05
CA SER A 561 -21.03 -23.13 16.84
C SER A 561 -20.53 -24.27 15.95
N PHE A 562 -19.26 -24.64 16.10
CA PHE A 562 -18.55 -25.60 15.25
C PHE A 562 -18.00 -26.82 16.04
N GLY A 563 -17.55 -26.62 17.26
CA GLY A 563 -16.78 -27.60 18.04
C GLY A 563 -17.43 -28.98 18.24
N ASP A 564 -18.76 -29.04 18.26
CA ASP A 564 -19.53 -30.28 18.45
C ASP A 564 -19.30 -31.33 17.33
N LYS A 565 -18.76 -30.90 16.18
CA LYS A 565 -18.49 -31.76 15.02
C LYS A 565 -17.00 -32.10 14.86
N GLY A 566 -16.14 -31.69 15.80
CA GLY A 566 -14.69 -31.82 15.69
C GLY A 566 -14.06 -30.85 14.69
N ILE A 567 -14.85 -29.92 14.16
CA ILE A 567 -14.41 -28.87 13.22
C ILE A 567 -14.37 -27.55 14.00
N TYR A 568 -13.32 -26.78 13.79
CA TYR A 568 -13.06 -25.51 14.44
C TYR A 568 -12.72 -24.45 13.41
N ILE A 569 -12.67 -23.20 13.81
CA ILE A 569 -12.25 -22.08 12.99
C ILE A 569 -10.83 -21.66 13.40
N SER A 570 -9.91 -21.63 12.44
CA SER A 570 -8.55 -21.13 12.67
C SER A 570 -8.47 -19.60 12.59
N ASP A 571 -9.12 -19.04 11.60
CA ASP A 571 -9.20 -17.60 11.32
C ASP A 571 -10.35 -17.31 10.35
N ILE A 572 -10.63 -16.02 10.12
CA ILE A 572 -11.62 -15.57 9.15
C ILE A 572 -11.01 -14.52 8.22
N LEU A 573 -11.58 -14.40 7.03
CA LEU A 573 -11.36 -13.29 6.11
C LEU A 573 -12.70 -12.59 5.88
N ILE A 574 -12.72 -11.28 6.09
CA ILE A 574 -13.88 -10.43 5.83
C ILE A 574 -13.64 -9.69 4.52
N ASP A 575 -14.59 -9.80 3.61
CA ASP A 575 -14.60 -9.10 2.34
C ASP A 575 -16.01 -8.56 2.10
N ASP A 576 -16.19 -7.27 2.29
CA ASP A 576 -17.50 -6.59 2.28
C ASP A 576 -18.54 -7.30 3.19
N ASN A 577 -19.55 -7.92 2.57
CA ASN A 577 -20.64 -8.63 3.24
C ASN A 577 -20.40 -10.13 3.41
N MET A 578 -19.21 -10.62 3.01
CA MET A 578 -18.89 -12.04 3.07
C MET A 578 -17.80 -12.29 4.11
N VAL A 579 -18.03 -13.26 4.98
CA VAL A 579 -17.06 -13.77 5.93
C VAL A 579 -16.67 -15.17 5.52
N THR A 580 -15.44 -15.34 5.09
CA THR A 580 -14.85 -16.64 4.79
C THR A 580 -14.29 -17.26 6.07
N LEU A 581 -14.70 -18.47 6.41
CA LEU A 581 -14.26 -19.20 7.58
C LEU A 581 -13.19 -20.22 7.18
N ASN A 582 -11.98 -20.03 7.63
CA ASN A 582 -10.90 -21.01 7.48
C ASN A 582 -11.04 -22.04 8.59
N ARG A 583 -11.29 -23.28 8.22
CA ARG A 583 -11.63 -24.35 9.18
C ARG A 583 -10.49 -25.36 9.35
N VAL A 584 -10.44 -25.91 10.56
CA VAL A 584 -9.52 -26.99 10.92
C VAL A 584 -10.28 -28.13 11.58
N GLU A 585 -9.84 -29.36 11.34
CA GLU A 585 -10.39 -30.57 11.94
C GLU A 585 -9.37 -31.18 12.91
N LYS A 586 -9.84 -31.52 14.12
CA LYS A 586 -8.97 -32.12 15.16
C LYS A 586 -8.77 -33.58 14.93
N SER A 587 -7.50 -34.00 14.85
CA SER A 587 -7.09 -35.41 14.81
C SER A 587 -6.02 -35.66 15.88
N GLY A 588 -6.42 -36.25 17.02
CA GLY A 588 -5.54 -36.33 18.19
C GLY A 588 -5.26 -34.91 18.75
N ASP A 589 -3.99 -34.54 18.85
CA ASP A 589 -3.55 -33.19 19.29
C ASP A 589 -3.20 -32.25 18.10
N ILE A 590 -3.46 -32.74 16.87
CA ILE A 590 -3.13 -32.00 15.64
C ILE A 590 -4.40 -31.47 14.97
N TYR A 591 -4.34 -30.26 14.46
CA TYR A 591 -5.38 -29.62 13.69
C TYR A 591 -4.98 -29.55 12.21
N ASN A 592 -5.75 -30.21 11.35
CA ASN A 592 -5.56 -30.23 9.90
C ASN A 592 -6.51 -29.25 9.23
N VAL A 593 -6.04 -28.55 8.21
CA VAL A 593 -6.88 -27.64 7.40
C VAL A 593 -7.96 -28.47 6.70
N THR A 594 -9.18 -27.94 6.67
CA THR A 594 -10.32 -28.54 5.96
C THR A 594 -10.99 -27.51 5.06
N SER A 595 -12.10 -27.86 4.41
CA SER A 595 -12.81 -26.98 3.48
C SER A 595 -13.30 -25.69 4.15
N GLN A 596 -13.21 -24.58 3.44
CA GLN A 596 -13.75 -23.28 3.86
C GLN A 596 -15.29 -23.31 3.92
N GLU A 597 -15.86 -22.42 4.72
CA GLU A 597 -17.29 -22.12 4.78
C GLU A 597 -17.49 -20.61 4.70
N PHE A 598 -18.67 -20.16 4.25
CA PHE A 598 -18.95 -18.76 4.02
C PHE A 598 -20.20 -18.35 4.80
N ILE A 599 -20.12 -17.17 5.44
CA ILE A 599 -21.27 -16.48 6.02
C ILE A 599 -21.46 -15.22 5.19
N THR A 600 -22.67 -15.01 4.67
CA THR A 600 -23.03 -13.79 3.97
C THR A 600 -24.05 -13.00 4.80
N ASN A 601 -23.81 -11.70 4.93
CA ASN A 601 -24.80 -10.80 5.49
C ASN A 601 -25.72 -10.34 4.35
N ASN A 602 -27.00 -10.67 4.44
CA ASN A 602 -28.02 -10.30 3.45
C ASN A 602 -28.79 -9.01 3.83
N GLU A 603 -28.31 -8.22 4.78
CA GLU A 603 -28.90 -6.92 5.04
C GLU A 603 -28.65 -5.99 3.85
N GLU A 604 -29.73 -5.49 3.27
CA GLU A 604 -29.64 -4.45 2.25
C GLU A 604 -29.01 -3.20 2.90
N ARG A 605 -27.95 -2.67 2.27
CA ARG A 605 -27.45 -1.34 2.63
C ARG A 605 -28.63 -0.37 2.54
N LYS A 606 -28.75 0.56 3.48
CA LYS A 606 -29.71 1.65 3.36
C LYS A 606 -29.48 2.34 2.03
N ASP A 607 -30.53 2.38 1.21
CA ASP A 607 -30.51 3.15 -0.04
C ASP A 607 -30.22 4.62 0.32
N THR A 608 -28.99 5.06 0.07
CA THR A 608 -28.61 6.47 0.21
C THR A 608 -29.01 7.20 -1.06
N ALA A 609 -29.47 8.43 -0.94
CA ALA A 609 -29.82 9.25 -2.08
C ALA A 609 -28.61 9.68 -2.90
N ILE A 610 -27.42 9.64 -2.29
CA ILE A 610 -26.14 9.86 -2.95
C ILE A 610 -25.42 8.50 -3.08
N LYS A 611 -25.04 8.14 -4.29
CA LYS A 611 -24.33 6.88 -4.58
C LYS A 611 -23.44 7.02 -5.80
N THR A 612 -22.46 6.13 -5.91
CA THR A 612 -21.67 5.98 -7.14
C THR A 612 -22.40 5.11 -8.15
N GLU A 613 -22.29 5.44 -9.42
CA GLU A 613 -22.75 4.59 -10.50
C GLU A 613 -21.83 4.64 -11.71
N VAL A 614 -21.90 3.59 -12.53
CA VAL A 614 -21.21 3.52 -13.81
C VAL A 614 -22.13 4.14 -14.88
N TYR A 615 -21.58 5.02 -15.72
CA TYR A 615 -22.24 5.50 -16.92
C TYR A 615 -21.39 5.16 -18.15
N THR A 616 -22.03 5.03 -19.30
CA THR A 616 -21.36 4.58 -20.52
C THR A 616 -21.28 5.72 -21.51
N THR A 617 -20.08 5.94 -22.09
CA THR A 617 -19.82 6.91 -23.15
C THR A 617 -19.46 6.20 -24.45
N ALA A 618 -19.52 6.94 -25.57
CA ALA A 618 -19.14 6.41 -26.88
C ALA A 618 -17.62 6.23 -27.04
N LEU A 619 -16.82 7.04 -26.34
CA LEU A 619 -15.36 7.05 -26.44
C LEU A 619 -14.67 6.18 -25.39
N MET A 620 -15.13 6.29 -24.12
CA MET A 620 -14.47 5.65 -22.96
C MET A 620 -15.20 4.41 -22.45
N GLU A 621 -16.38 4.13 -23.00
CA GLU A 621 -17.27 3.03 -22.66
C GLU A 621 -17.78 3.04 -21.22
N LYS A 622 -16.91 2.95 -20.20
CA LYS A 622 -17.29 2.96 -18.77
C LYS A 622 -16.59 4.09 -18.03
N GLN A 623 -17.38 4.89 -17.35
CA GLN A 623 -16.93 5.99 -16.50
C GLN A 623 -17.77 6.00 -15.21
N MET A 624 -17.29 6.72 -14.19
CA MET A 624 -17.94 6.79 -12.87
C MET A 624 -18.55 8.16 -12.62
N ARG A 625 -19.61 8.19 -11.85
CA ARG A 625 -20.19 9.43 -11.31
C ARG A 625 -20.79 9.24 -9.91
N ILE A 626 -20.89 10.32 -9.16
CA ILE A 626 -21.66 10.41 -7.92
C ILE A 626 -23.01 11.02 -8.24
N THR A 627 -24.09 10.28 -8.00
CA THR A 627 -25.46 10.70 -8.28
C THR A 627 -26.18 11.20 -7.05
N PHE A 628 -27.18 12.08 -7.25
CA PHE A 628 -28.06 12.61 -6.21
C PHE A 628 -29.52 12.28 -6.55
N ALA A 629 -30.35 11.92 -5.58
CA ALA A 629 -31.73 11.48 -5.80
C ALA A 629 -32.60 12.48 -6.60
N GLU A 630 -32.35 13.79 -6.46
CA GLU A 630 -33.05 14.85 -7.20
C GLU A 630 -32.14 15.52 -8.23
N GLY A 631 -31.09 14.82 -8.68
CA GLY A 631 -30.04 15.35 -9.55
C GLY A 631 -29.10 16.34 -8.86
N ALA A 632 -28.08 16.78 -9.56
CA ALA A 632 -27.16 17.82 -9.11
C ALA A 632 -27.72 19.21 -9.40
N GLY A 633 -26.91 20.23 -9.11
CA GLY A 633 -27.24 21.63 -9.37
C GLY A 633 -27.04 22.06 -10.83
N ASP A 634 -26.89 23.36 -11.05
CA ASP A 634 -26.61 23.94 -12.37
C ASP A 634 -25.16 23.58 -12.81
N LYS A 635 -24.96 23.46 -14.13
CA LYS A 635 -23.64 23.23 -14.76
C LYS A 635 -22.60 24.32 -14.46
N SER A 636 -23.06 25.55 -14.15
CA SER A 636 -22.18 26.64 -13.72
C SER A 636 -21.89 26.59 -12.22
N VAL A 637 -20.96 25.74 -11.85
CA VAL A 637 -20.50 25.55 -10.47
C VAL A 637 -19.57 26.67 -10.05
N LYS A 638 -19.73 27.16 -8.82
CA LYS A 638 -18.78 28.07 -8.21
C LYS A 638 -17.65 27.27 -7.58
N VAL A 639 -16.44 27.43 -8.08
CA VAL A 639 -15.24 26.79 -7.55
C VAL A 639 -14.64 27.59 -6.39
N ILE A 640 -14.33 26.93 -5.29
CA ILE A 640 -13.72 27.53 -4.10
C ILE A 640 -12.48 26.73 -3.72
N ARG A 641 -11.42 27.42 -3.34
CA ARG A 641 -10.22 26.83 -2.71
C ARG A 641 -10.09 27.37 -1.29
N PRO A 642 -9.91 26.52 -0.29
CA PRO A 642 -9.70 26.94 1.10
C PRO A 642 -8.36 27.61 1.31
N ASN A 643 -8.29 28.46 2.30
CA ASN A 643 -7.02 28.92 2.86
C ASN A 643 -6.45 27.82 3.76
N GLN A 644 -5.14 27.72 3.81
CA GLN A 644 -4.46 26.82 4.74
C GLN A 644 -3.95 27.61 5.95
N LEU A 645 -3.97 26.96 7.10
CA LEU A 645 -3.46 27.48 8.33
C LEU A 645 -2.31 26.59 8.79
N ALA A 646 -1.09 27.14 8.79
CA ALA A 646 0.00 26.47 9.49
C ALA A 646 -0.31 26.48 10.98
N SER A 647 -0.55 25.34 11.55
CA SER A 647 -0.64 25.19 12.99
C SER A 647 0.77 25.09 13.56
N LYS A 648 1.09 25.93 14.54
CA LYS A 648 2.26 25.76 15.38
C LYS A 648 2.03 24.69 16.47
N ASN A 649 1.20 23.72 16.24
CA ASN A 649 1.04 22.61 17.16
C ASN A 649 2.29 21.71 17.06
N GLU A 650 3.21 21.93 17.97
CA GLU A 650 4.42 21.13 18.18
C GLU A 650 4.11 19.73 18.75
N LEU A 651 2.99 19.12 18.35
CA LEU A 651 2.68 17.76 18.77
C LEU A 651 3.28 16.80 17.75
N GLU A 652 4.54 16.52 17.85
CA GLU A 652 5.13 15.31 17.31
C GLU A 652 4.73 14.12 18.17
N MET A 653 3.94 13.22 17.60
CA MET A 653 3.71 11.93 18.25
C MET A 653 4.97 11.08 18.11
N VAL A 654 5.56 10.73 19.26
CA VAL A 654 6.65 9.75 19.28
C VAL A 654 6.02 8.36 19.32
N LEU A 655 6.12 7.63 18.22
CA LEU A 655 5.79 6.22 18.15
C LEU A 655 6.93 5.40 18.76
N ALA A 656 6.60 4.35 19.48
CA ALA A 656 7.61 3.46 20.06
C ALA A 656 8.21 2.56 18.96
N ASP A 657 9.52 2.55 18.79
CA ASP A 657 10.23 1.56 17.97
C ASP A 657 10.04 0.17 18.58
N ARG A 658 9.48 -0.76 17.83
CA ARG A 658 9.25 -2.14 18.27
C ARG A 658 9.80 -3.13 17.26
N SER A 659 10.29 -4.26 17.76
CA SER A 659 10.62 -5.45 16.98
C SER A 659 9.32 -6.11 16.53
N GLU A 660 9.03 -6.02 15.26
CA GLU A 660 7.83 -6.57 14.64
C GLU A 660 7.94 -8.07 14.37
N SER A 661 6.78 -8.74 14.29
CA SER A 661 6.68 -10.05 13.64
C SER A 661 7.03 -9.89 12.16
N VAL A 662 7.64 -10.93 11.56
CA VAL A 662 7.97 -10.94 10.13
C VAL A 662 6.68 -10.72 9.31
N LYS A 663 6.69 -9.70 8.44
CA LYS A 663 5.63 -9.41 7.48
C LYS A 663 6.07 -9.80 6.07
N TYR A 664 5.09 -9.98 5.18
CA TYR A 664 5.31 -10.36 3.79
C TYR A 664 4.77 -9.28 2.87
N TYR A 665 5.65 -8.62 2.15
CA TYR A 665 5.36 -7.56 1.20
C TYR A 665 5.21 -8.11 -0.20
N VAL A 666 4.12 -7.76 -0.87
CA VAL A 666 3.86 -8.14 -2.26
C VAL A 666 4.15 -6.94 -3.16
N TYR A 667 5.17 -7.04 -3.97
CA TYR A 667 5.46 -6.07 -5.02
C TYR A 667 4.99 -6.62 -6.37
N GLY A 668 4.12 -5.88 -7.06
CA GLY A 668 3.59 -6.27 -8.36
C GLY A 668 3.07 -5.06 -9.12
N VAL A 669 3.04 -5.15 -10.44
CA VAL A 669 2.62 -4.06 -11.33
C VAL A 669 3.37 -2.74 -11.05
N GLY A 670 4.60 -2.84 -10.52
CA GLY A 670 5.47 -1.71 -10.23
C GLY A 670 5.27 -1.01 -8.89
N GLU A 671 4.42 -1.54 -8.00
CA GLU A 671 4.09 -0.95 -6.70
C GLU A 671 4.03 -2.00 -5.58
N LEU A 672 3.98 -1.54 -4.31
CA LEU A 672 3.64 -2.39 -3.18
C LEU A 672 2.12 -2.64 -3.20
N ALA A 673 1.74 -3.86 -3.58
CA ALA A 673 0.34 -4.25 -3.79
C ALA A 673 -0.34 -4.82 -2.54
N GLY A 674 0.38 -5.03 -1.45
CA GLY A 674 -0.18 -5.48 -0.17
C GLY A 674 0.87 -5.94 0.83
N ILE A 675 0.48 -5.93 2.10
CA ILE A 675 1.28 -6.37 3.25
C ILE A 675 0.48 -7.42 4.01
N TYR A 676 1.10 -8.57 4.28
CA TYR A 676 0.44 -9.73 4.86
C TYR A 676 1.24 -10.30 6.02
N ASP A 677 0.54 -10.83 7.01
CA ASP A 677 1.14 -11.56 8.13
C ASP A 677 1.36 -13.05 7.81
N LYS A 678 0.74 -13.58 6.73
CA LYS A 678 0.89 -14.95 6.27
C LYS A 678 1.48 -15.01 4.87
N ALA A 679 2.54 -15.81 4.72
CA ALA A 679 3.19 -15.99 3.42
C ALA A 679 2.25 -16.53 2.35
N SER A 680 1.32 -17.45 2.71
CA SER A 680 0.37 -18.04 1.74
C SER A 680 -0.56 -16.99 1.12
N TYR A 681 -1.06 -16.01 1.87
CA TYR A 681 -1.89 -14.94 1.32
C TYR A 681 -1.08 -14.01 0.42
N ALA A 682 0.13 -13.67 0.85
CA ALA A 682 1.06 -12.88 0.03
C ALA A 682 1.36 -13.58 -1.31
N ILE A 683 1.63 -14.89 -1.28
CA ILE A 683 1.92 -15.68 -2.48
C ILE A 683 0.70 -15.75 -3.41
N GLN A 684 -0.50 -15.95 -2.87
CA GLN A 684 -1.73 -15.95 -3.68
C GLN A 684 -1.92 -14.61 -4.39
N LYS A 685 -1.74 -13.49 -3.67
CA LYS A 685 -1.81 -12.15 -4.28
C LYS A 685 -0.73 -11.96 -5.33
N ALA A 686 0.52 -12.30 -5.03
CA ALA A 686 1.63 -12.16 -5.96
C ALA A 686 1.43 -12.99 -7.25
N GLN A 687 0.84 -14.18 -7.14
CA GLN A 687 0.54 -15.01 -8.32
C GLN A 687 -0.48 -14.35 -9.25
N GLN A 688 -1.49 -13.67 -8.69
CA GLN A 688 -2.53 -12.99 -9.47
C GLN A 688 -2.00 -11.81 -10.29
N ILE A 689 -0.99 -11.10 -9.76
CA ILE A 689 -0.47 -9.86 -10.34
C ILE A 689 0.97 -10.01 -10.89
N SER A 690 1.43 -11.24 -11.13
CA SER A 690 2.81 -11.52 -11.55
C SER A 690 3.86 -10.82 -10.67
N GLY A 691 3.61 -10.77 -9.36
CA GLY A 691 4.43 -10.07 -8.39
C GLY A 691 5.51 -10.93 -7.75
N VAL A 692 6.22 -10.34 -6.79
CA VAL A 692 7.21 -11.01 -5.91
C VAL A 692 6.79 -10.83 -4.45
N VAL A 693 7.12 -11.83 -3.61
CA VAL A 693 6.92 -11.76 -2.16
C VAL A 693 8.27 -11.60 -1.47
N ILE A 694 8.39 -10.55 -0.67
CA ILE A 694 9.58 -10.22 0.12
C ILE A 694 9.18 -10.21 1.60
N SER A 695 10.00 -10.77 2.48
CA SER A 695 9.80 -10.62 3.93
C SER A 695 10.27 -9.24 4.42
N SER A 696 9.80 -8.81 5.60
CA SER A 696 10.19 -7.53 6.20
C SER A 696 11.71 -7.40 6.45
N ASP A 697 12.43 -8.52 6.56
CA ASP A 697 13.89 -8.60 6.62
C ASP A 697 14.57 -8.71 5.24
N GLN A 698 13.83 -8.35 4.18
CA GLN A 698 14.27 -8.22 2.79
C GLN A 698 14.72 -9.52 2.11
N LYS A 699 14.25 -10.68 2.57
CA LYS A 699 14.48 -11.95 1.90
C LYS A 699 13.40 -12.23 0.86
N TYR A 700 13.81 -12.79 -0.27
CA TYR A 700 12.87 -13.26 -1.28
C TYR A 700 12.16 -14.53 -0.81
N VAL A 701 10.86 -14.45 -0.59
CA VAL A 701 10.01 -15.58 -0.17
C VAL A 701 9.49 -16.32 -1.38
N TRP A 702 8.99 -15.59 -2.39
CA TRP A 702 8.37 -16.20 -3.56
C TRP A 702 8.44 -15.28 -4.78
N GLU A 703 8.56 -15.94 -5.93
CA GLU A 703 8.55 -15.33 -7.24
C GLU A 703 8.07 -16.36 -8.25
N LYS A 704 7.17 -15.98 -9.18
CA LYS A 704 6.69 -16.87 -10.24
C LYS A 704 7.83 -17.24 -11.19
N GLY A 705 8.22 -18.49 -11.19
CA GLY A 705 9.25 -19.04 -12.08
C GLY A 705 8.69 -19.61 -13.38
N ASN A 706 9.55 -20.21 -14.20
CA ASN A 706 9.17 -20.91 -15.42
C ASN A 706 8.98 -22.42 -15.13
N ARG A 707 7.75 -22.89 -15.14
CA ARG A 707 7.39 -24.32 -14.90
C ARG A 707 7.77 -25.25 -16.05
N ASP A 708 8.10 -24.73 -17.23
CA ASP A 708 8.62 -25.53 -18.33
C ASP A 708 10.09 -25.94 -18.15
N LEU A 709 10.81 -25.28 -17.22
CA LEU A 709 12.17 -25.62 -16.88
C LEU A 709 12.19 -26.57 -15.67
N ALA A 710 12.95 -27.66 -15.79
CA ALA A 710 13.22 -28.54 -14.67
C ALA A 710 14.18 -27.89 -13.69
N TYR A 711 13.97 -28.17 -12.40
CA TYR A 711 14.86 -27.75 -11.33
C TYR A 711 15.10 -28.92 -10.35
N SER A 712 16.33 -29.11 -9.93
CA SER A 712 16.73 -30.16 -8.98
C SER A 712 17.79 -29.65 -8.01
N ILE A 713 17.62 -29.99 -6.74
CA ILE A 713 18.62 -29.78 -5.70
C ILE A 713 19.38 -31.11 -5.57
N GLU A 714 20.65 -31.10 -5.94
CA GLU A 714 21.49 -32.27 -5.95
C GLU A 714 22.09 -32.56 -4.56
N ASP A 715 22.60 -33.78 -4.38
CA ASP A 715 23.34 -34.23 -3.19
C ASP A 715 22.56 -34.13 -1.86
N VAL A 716 21.24 -34.24 -1.91
CA VAL A 716 20.39 -34.27 -0.71
C VAL A 716 20.47 -35.66 -0.04
N ALA A 717 21.12 -35.71 1.12
CA ALA A 717 21.23 -36.93 1.92
C ALA A 717 20.36 -36.80 3.18
N LEU A 718 19.14 -37.32 3.13
CA LEU A 718 18.18 -37.29 4.23
C LEU A 718 17.75 -38.72 4.62
N SER A 719 17.87 -39.05 5.88
CA SER A 719 17.28 -40.27 6.48
C SER A 719 16.97 -40.03 7.95
N LYS A 720 16.03 -40.77 8.50
CA LYS A 720 15.71 -40.72 9.93
C LYS A 720 16.84 -41.22 10.79
N GLU A 721 17.03 -40.64 11.96
CA GLU A 721 17.99 -41.05 12.96
C GLU A 721 17.25 -41.41 14.29
N GLY A 722 17.40 -42.61 14.73
CA GLY A 722 16.78 -43.06 15.98
C GLY A 722 15.25 -43.10 15.97
N GLU A 723 14.63 -42.51 17.00
CA GLU A 723 13.17 -42.45 17.18
C GLU A 723 12.53 -41.12 16.72
N GLU A 724 13.29 -40.28 15.99
CA GLU A 724 12.75 -39.01 15.47
C GLU A 724 11.60 -39.24 14.49
N THR A 725 10.68 -38.30 14.40
CA THR A 725 9.62 -38.30 13.38
C THR A 725 10.17 -37.89 12.01
N SER A 726 9.44 -38.19 10.93
CA SER A 726 9.84 -37.76 9.58
C SER A 726 9.94 -36.25 9.45
N LEU A 727 9.09 -35.51 10.15
CA LEU A 727 9.16 -34.03 10.20
C LEU A 727 10.45 -33.55 10.90
N GLU A 728 10.78 -34.09 12.06
CA GLU A 728 12.01 -33.77 12.78
C GLU A 728 13.27 -34.09 11.96
N ALA A 729 13.27 -35.20 11.21
CA ALA A 729 14.36 -35.51 10.28
C ALA A 729 14.51 -34.48 9.17
N CYS A 730 13.40 -34.07 8.54
CA CYS A 730 13.40 -33.01 7.55
C CYS A 730 13.89 -31.67 8.14
N GLU A 731 13.36 -31.24 9.29
CA GLU A 731 13.78 -30.00 9.95
C GLU A 731 15.26 -30.05 10.39
N ARG A 732 15.75 -31.20 10.86
CA ARG A 732 17.18 -31.38 11.16
C ARG A 732 18.03 -31.16 9.92
N TYR A 733 17.64 -31.75 8.81
CA TYR A 733 18.36 -31.59 7.54
C TYR A 733 18.34 -30.13 7.09
N MET A 734 17.20 -29.42 7.17
CA MET A 734 17.07 -28.02 6.75
C MET A 734 17.93 -27.05 7.56
N LYS A 735 18.32 -27.36 8.79
CA LYS A 735 19.29 -26.55 9.56
C LYS A 735 20.66 -26.43 8.88
N THR A 736 21.00 -27.31 7.94
CA THR A 736 22.26 -27.23 7.17
C THR A 736 22.26 -26.10 6.13
N TYR A 737 21.10 -25.53 5.81
CA TYR A 737 20.93 -24.50 4.78
C TYR A 737 21.17 -23.08 5.28
N ASP A 738 21.28 -22.85 6.60
CA ASP A 738 21.35 -21.50 7.18
C ASP A 738 20.26 -20.58 6.60
N ALA A 739 19.01 -21.07 6.65
CA ALA A 739 17.86 -20.44 6.03
C ALA A 739 16.72 -20.26 7.03
N GLN A 740 15.91 -19.24 6.83
CA GLN A 740 14.78 -18.91 7.68
C GLN A 740 13.57 -19.77 7.34
N LYS A 741 12.93 -20.33 8.36
CA LYS A 741 11.69 -21.12 8.21
C LYS A 741 10.51 -20.20 7.88
N VAL A 742 9.69 -20.62 6.90
CA VAL A 742 8.45 -19.94 6.50
C VAL A 742 7.31 -20.93 6.43
N ASP A 743 6.18 -20.62 7.05
CA ASP A 743 4.95 -21.41 6.95
C ASP A 743 4.26 -21.12 5.59
N LEU A 744 4.17 -22.15 4.74
CA LEU A 744 3.51 -22.09 3.44
C LEU A 744 2.18 -22.87 3.43
N THR A 745 1.62 -23.16 4.61
CA THR A 745 0.35 -23.88 4.73
C THR A 745 -0.76 -23.11 4.00
N GLY A 746 -1.51 -23.83 3.18
CA GLY A 746 -2.56 -23.28 2.33
C GLY A 746 -2.11 -22.86 0.93
N CYS A 747 -0.81 -22.89 0.64
CA CYS A 747 -0.33 -22.76 -0.74
C CYS A 747 -0.70 -23.98 -1.59
N THR A 748 -0.83 -23.80 -2.88
CA THR A 748 -0.92 -24.92 -3.83
C THR A 748 0.44 -25.58 -4.03
N LEU A 749 0.45 -26.83 -4.48
CA LEU A 749 1.70 -27.51 -4.83
C LEU A 749 2.50 -26.70 -5.85
N ASP A 750 1.85 -26.16 -6.88
CA ASP A 750 2.51 -25.35 -7.91
C ASP A 750 3.19 -24.10 -7.33
N GLN A 751 2.55 -23.44 -6.35
CA GLN A 751 3.14 -22.28 -5.67
C GLN A 751 4.42 -22.65 -4.90
N VAL A 752 4.43 -23.74 -4.17
CA VAL A 752 5.61 -24.13 -3.36
C VAL A 752 6.79 -24.61 -4.21
N LEU A 753 6.56 -25.09 -5.43
CA LEU A 753 7.65 -25.47 -6.35
C LEU A 753 8.52 -24.27 -6.75
N TYR A 754 7.95 -23.07 -6.82
CA TYR A 754 8.75 -21.86 -7.10
C TYR A 754 9.63 -21.44 -5.91
N VAL A 755 9.30 -21.87 -4.68
CA VAL A 755 10.20 -21.67 -3.52
C VAL A 755 11.46 -22.53 -3.66
N ILE A 756 11.36 -23.74 -4.22
CA ILE A 756 12.51 -24.63 -4.47
C ILE A 756 13.54 -23.98 -5.39
N ASN A 757 13.12 -23.14 -6.34
CA ASN A 757 14.03 -22.44 -7.27
C ASN A 757 15.06 -21.54 -6.58
N ARG A 758 14.82 -21.17 -5.32
CA ARG A 758 15.77 -20.41 -4.50
C ARG A 758 16.86 -21.29 -3.85
N GLY A 759 16.89 -22.56 -4.18
CA GLY A 759 17.93 -23.50 -3.76
C GLY A 759 17.71 -24.10 -2.38
N CYS A 760 16.52 -23.99 -1.81
CA CYS A 760 16.12 -24.65 -0.57
C CYS A 760 15.00 -25.66 -0.84
N PRO A 761 15.12 -26.92 -0.35
CA PRO A 761 14.03 -27.86 -0.39
C PRO A 761 12.81 -27.39 0.41
N VAL A 762 11.63 -27.92 0.08
CA VAL A 762 10.39 -27.67 0.81
C VAL A 762 9.93 -28.93 1.50
N ILE A 763 9.60 -28.84 2.79
CA ILE A 763 8.99 -29.94 3.53
C ILE A 763 7.50 -29.97 3.18
N ALA A 764 6.99 -31.11 2.78
CA ALA A 764 5.57 -31.34 2.52
C ALA A 764 5.04 -32.44 3.46
N LEU A 765 3.90 -32.22 4.09
CA LEU A 765 3.24 -33.24 4.88
C LEU A 765 2.29 -34.05 4.00
N THR A 766 2.37 -35.39 4.09
CA THR A 766 1.45 -36.32 3.40
C THR A 766 0.36 -36.83 4.33
N SER A 767 0.61 -36.75 5.64
CA SER A 767 -0.37 -37.00 6.70
C SER A 767 0.01 -36.19 7.95
N ALA A 768 -0.79 -36.26 9.00
CA ALA A 768 -0.54 -35.54 10.26
C ALA A 768 0.80 -35.91 10.94
N ASP A 769 1.32 -37.11 10.66
CA ASP A 769 2.50 -37.69 11.30
C ASP A 769 3.61 -38.09 10.30
N HIS A 770 3.44 -37.76 9.02
CA HIS A 770 4.41 -38.10 7.99
C HIS A 770 4.75 -36.95 7.07
N ALA A 771 6.03 -36.60 6.97
CA ALA A 771 6.59 -35.55 6.15
C ALA A 771 7.62 -36.09 5.14
N ILE A 772 7.67 -35.48 3.97
CA ILE A 772 8.65 -35.73 2.91
C ILE A 772 9.34 -34.41 2.53
N LEU A 773 10.50 -34.51 1.89
CA LEU A 773 11.27 -33.34 1.45
C LEU A 773 11.25 -33.26 -0.07
N LEU A 774 10.58 -32.18 -0.61
CA LEU A 774 10.54 -31.91 -2.04
C LEU A 774 11.88 -31.30 -2.46
N THR A 775 12.56 -31.88 -3.43
CA THR A 775 13.91 -31.52 -3.85
C THR A 775 14.00 -31.05 -5.31
N GLY A 776 12.96 -31.30 -6.10
CA GLY A 776 12.99 -30.89 -7.50
C GLY A 776 11.69 -31.12 -8.23
N TYR A 777 11.62 -30.64 -9.46
CA TYR A 777 10.48 -30.83 -10.34
C TYR A 777 10.86 -30.79 -11.81
N THR A 778 10.04 -31.41 -12.64
CA THR A 778 9.98 -31.22 -14.09
C THR A 778 8.64 -30.59 -14.47
N LYS A 779 8.34 -30.47 -15.76
CA LYS A 779 7.01 -30.04 -16.22
C LYS A 779 5.89 -30.96 -15.71
N ASN A 780 6.13 -32.25 -15.55
CA ASN A 780 5.11 -33.24 -15.27
C ASN A 780 5.30 -33.98 -13.93
N ASP A 781 6.50 -33.92 -13.35
CA ASP A 781 6.87 -34.77 -12.22
C ASP A 781 7.50 -33.98 -11.09
N ILE A 782 7.40 -34.49 -9.87
CA ILE A 782 8.00 -33.98 -8.63
C ILE A 782 8.98 -35.02 -8.08
N THR A 783 10.17 -34.56 -7.69
CA THR A 783 11.18 -35.35 -7.01
C THR A 783 11.18 -35.03 -5.52
N TYR A 784 11.16 -36.04 -4.70
CA TYR A 784 11.17 -35.91 -3.24
C TYR A 784 12.00 -37.03 -2.58
N ILE A 785 12.34 -36.85 -1.31
CA ILE A 785 12.98 -37.82 -0.46
C ILE A 785 12.06 -38.14 0.74
N ASP A 786 11.78 -39.39 0.97
CA ASP A 786 11.10 -39.87 2.17
C ASP A 786 12.14 -40.22 3.24
N PRO A 787 12.15 -39.54 4.42
CA PRO A 787 13.12 -39.79 5.47
C PRO A 787 13.08 -41.22 6.04
N GLU A 788 11.94 -41.92 5.90
CA GLU A 788 11.79 -43.30 6.41
C GLU A 788 12.69 -44.29 5.67
N ASN A 789 12.95 -44.09 4.40
CA ASN A 789 13.80 -44.96 3.60
C ASN A 789 15.07 -44.26 3.05
N GLY A 790 15.10 -42.95 3.06
CA GLY A 790 16.23 -42.13 2.56
C GLY A 790 16.43 -42.19 1.04
N GLU A 791 15.45 -42.68 0.28
CA GLU A 791 15.53 -42.84 -1.17
C GLU A 791 14.87 -41.65 -1.89
N SER A 792 15.50 -41.20 -2.96
CA SER A 792 14.90 -40.20 -3.87
C SER A 792 13.86 -40.88 -4.75
N GLN A 793 12.66 -40.34 -4.79
CA GLN A 793 11.52 -40.84 -5.55
C GLN A 793 10.98 -39.74 -6.47
N THR A 794 10.37 -40.18 -7.58
CA THR A 794 9.73 -39.25 -8.54
C THR A 794 8.32 -39.76 -8.81
N VAL A 795 7.36 -38.84 -8.70
CA VAL A 795 5.93 -39.10 -8.94
C VAL A 795 5.36 -38.00 -9.83
N SER A 796 4.22 -38.29 -10.46
CA SER A 796 3.52 -37.25 -11.24
C SER A 796 2.99 -36.11 -10.34
N ILE A 797 2.80 -34.91 -10.89
CA ILE A 797 2.20 -33.77 -10.17
C ILE A 797 0.87 -34.19 -9.53
N SER A 798 -0.01 -34.86 -10.29
CA SER A 798 -1.33 -35.24 -9.80
C SER A 798 -1.25 -36.28 -8.66
N GLU A 799 -0.24 -37.15 -8.65
CA GLU A 799 -0.02 -38.08 -7.56
C GLU A 799 0.48 -37.36 -6.30
N MET A 800 1.41 -36.39 -6.46
CA MET A 800 1.89 -35.58 -5.34
C MET A 800 0.75 -34.69 -4.76
N GLU A 801 -0.08 -34.09 -5.60
CA GLU A 801 -1.27 -33.36 -5.15
C GLU A 801 -2.20 -34.25 -4.31
N GLY A 802 -2.41 -35.50 -4.75
CA GLY A 802 -3.17 -36.46 -3.98
C GLY A 802 -2.53 -36.83 -2.63
N MET A 803 -1.19 -36.93 -2.57
CA MET A 803 -0.46 -37.22 -1.34
C MET A 803 -0.56 -36.05 -0.33
N VAL A 804 -0.41 -34.79 -0.76
CA VAL A 804 -0.37 -33.60 0.15
C VAL A 804 -1.76 -33.10 0.50
N SER A 805 -2.77 -33.36 -0.32
CA SER A 805 -4.14 -32.92 -0.06
C SER A 805 -4.71 -33.49 1.24
N GLY A 806 -4.30 -34.71 1.60
CA GLY A 806 -4.71 -35.38 2.84
C GLY A 806 -4.27 -34.67 4.12
N SER A 807 -3.22 -33.85 4.06
CA SER A 807 -2.72 -33.01 5.15
C SER A 807 -3.23 -31.55 5.09
N GLY A 808 -4.14 -31.23 4.16
CA GLY A 808 -4.62 -29.86 3.93
C GLY A 808 -3.58 -28.94 3.30
N ASN A 809 -2.72 -29.44 2.43
CA ASN A 809 -1.65 -28.68 1.77
C ASN A 809 -0.73 -27.98 2.80
N THR A 810 -0.23 -28.74 3.73
CA THR A 810 0.71 -28.25 4.75
C THR A 810 2.13 -28.32 4.22
N PHE A 811 2.75 -27.16 4.03
CA PHE A 811 4.12 -27.01 3.54
C PHE A 811 4.94 -26.11 4.45
N ILE A 812 6.24 -26.43 4.57
CA ILE A 812 7.21 -25.61 5.29
C ILE A 812 8.35 -25.28 4.33
N GLY A 813 8.48 -24.01 4.00
CA GLY A 813 9.56 -23.48 3.18
C GLY A 813 10.74 -22.99 4.00
N TYR A 814 11.86 -22.77 3.32
CA TYR A 814 13.05 -22.16 3.87
C TYR A 814 13.61 -21.17 2.86
N ILE A 815 13.94 -19.94 3.33
CA ILE A 815 14.42 -18.84 2.50
C ILE A 815 15.76 -18.32 3.03
N LYS A 816 16.64 -17.90 2.10
CA LYS A 816 17.98 -17.35 2.41
C LYS A 816 18.00 -15.85 2.35
#